data_1467b02463e51d571d3eb4664a2b71bd
#
_entry.id   1467b02463e51d571d3eb4664a2b71bd
#
_cell.length_a   1.000
_cell.length_b   1.000
_cell.length_c   1.000
_cell.angle_alpha   90.00
_cell.angle_beta   90.00
_cell.angle_gamma   90.00
#
_symmetry.space_group_name_H-M   'P 1'
#
loop_
_entity.id
_entity.type
_entity.pdbx_description
1 polymer ?
#
loop_
_entity_poly.entity_id
_entity_poly.type
_entity_poly.pdbx_seq_one_letter_code
_entity_poly.pdbx_strand_id
1 'polypeptide(L)'
;MPLLIHATGWWVLGLFAGALLGEPTTRPAWLAWVVSGPTVAGVVLFAGIVSLRAWRTQRRRSFTGVSLAGIGLAGVLASVSAASDARLCRSAAVERMARGEWVSLRFDGAITERADRPRPRRRRVADVAGTAQPPEQATGMRGRGTVRFELAARRCAVAASVRLPATLRAGDIAAVHGPAMATDRGVRIAVDSVHAPTGRDWLRAARGRAGDTIDRLFGERAPLVRALVIADQDGIATVVRDRFADAGLVHLLSVSGMHVAIIASALLTMTAAMRVPATVGAATSFALILAYVAMLGAPAPAVRSAVMLLTVMLSTMCQRPLHEWTALALGAVIPTVQPLVVLDLGWQLSVSGMAALVAARAILRRWQPYALSLPRPSRGGPFGACAEALRQTQRWLVTRRGLSRWLVRETITGVVATIVTAPLIAWTFGRVSVLAPVTNILAGPIVAFLQPALFLALLASPLDPIAQVIADASALPIALLDHIAAAAAALPFAVVHVAPTLPAAIGAGLASVAVVRATAARRTGPWLRMAAVALVVAVWWPTVRGGPGVLEVHMIDVGQGDAFALRTPRGRWVLIDAGPSWDGGDAGRRAVVPYVQRRGGAVALMILSHAHEDHVGGAASVIAALMPTQWWEPAFVTSSSGYRRALMALRAGGQLWRRVHPGQRWELDGVLIDVLAPDSSWTAAQHDANETSVVVRVGYGRRRFLFMGDAEGDEEAWLLSRLPAEALQADVLKVGHHGSRTSSGAAFVRAVNPLLGLVSVGAGNRYRHPSPEVLERFADRQVPLLRSDLEGSVVLSTNGHWLEAVAHGDRWRIPDRSTIGRP
;
A
#
# COMPACT_ATOMS: atom_id res chain seq x y z
N MET A 1 7.42 35.83 1.03
CA MET A 1 6.67 34.71 1.67
C MET A 1 6.68 34.94 3.18
N PRO A 2 5.57 34.72 3.90
CA PRO A 2 5.53 34.87 5.35
C PRO A 2 6.55 33.91 6.02
N LEU A 3 7.21 34.39 7.08
CA LEU A 3 8.22 33.64 7.86
C LEU A 3 7.69 32.25 8.31
N LEU A 4 6.41 32.17 8.62
CA LEU A 4 5.74 30.94 9.03
C LEU A 4 5.86 29.82 7.98
N ILE A 5 5.81 30.12 6.68
CA ILE A 5 5.91 29.10 5.63
C ILE A 5 7.33 28.51 5.61
N HIS A 6 8.35 29.33 5.77
CA HIS A 6 9.73 28.83 5.85
C HIS A 6 9.97 28.03 7.13
N ALA A 7 9.47 28.51 8.28
CA ALA A 7 9.57 27.81 9.56
C ALA A 7 8.88 26.43 9.50
N THR A 8 7.67 26.36 8.90
CA THR A 8 6.96 25.10 8.67
C THR A 8 7.75 24.14 7.78
N GLY A 9 8.34 24.66 6.68
CA GLY A 9 9.17 23.83 5.78
C GLY A 9 10.38 23.24 6.52
N TRP A 10 11.11 24.02 7.30
CA TRP A 10 12.25 23.52 8.08
C TRP A 10 11.84 22.54 9.17
N TRP A 11 10.72 22.79 9.86
CA TRP A 11 10.18 21.87 10.86
C TRP A 11 9.84 20.52 10.26
N VAL A 12 9.09 20.51 9.16
CA VAL A 12 8.68 19.27 8.47
C VAL A 12 9.89 18.52 7.90
N LEU A 13 10.86 19.22 7.31
CA LEU A 13 12.12 18.61 6.86
C LEU A 13 12.88 17.97 8.03
N GLY A 14 12.98 18.66 9.16
CA GLY A 14 13.60 18.13 10.37
C GLY A 14 12.90 16.88 10.88
N LEU A 15 11.57 16.90 10.99
CA LEU A 15 10.78 15.74 11.41
C LEU A 15 10.98 14.55 10.47
N PHE A 16 10.97 14.79 9.15
CA PHE A 16 11.17 13.73 8.16
C PHE A 16 12.58 13.13 8.25
N ALA A 17 13.61 13.96 8.34
CA ALA A 17 14.98 13.50 8.52
C ALA A 17 15.15 12.70 9.83
N GLY A 18 14.60 13.18 10.94
CA GLY A 18 14.65 12.48 12.23
C GLY A 18 13.88 11.16 12.24
N ALA A 19 12.72 11.10 11.59
CA ALA A 19 11.94 9.88 11.45
C ALA A 19 12.69 8.83 10.64
N LEU A 20 13.35 9.24 9.57
CA LEU A 20 14.23 8.38 8.79
C LEU A 20 15.47 7.91 9.57
N LEU A 21 16.08 8.72 10.41
CA LEU A 21 17.20 8.33 11.28
C LEU A 21 16.77 7.35 12.38
N GLY A 22 15.53 7.46 12.84
CA GLY A 22 14.98 6.63 13.91
C GLY A 22 14.68 5.18 13.55
N GLU A 23 14.65 4.78 12.27
CA GLU A 23 14.31 3.41 11.82
C GLU A 23 15.44 2.75 11.00
N PRO A 24 16.41 2.05 11.61
CA PRO A 24 17.56 1.49 10.87
C PRO A 24 17.26 0.21 10.08
N THR A 25 16.14 -0.49 10.31
CA THR A 25 16.03 -1.90 9.95
C THR A 25 15.32 -2.24 8.62
N THR A 26 14.83 -1.27 7.85
CA THR A 26 14.08 -1.58 6.59
C THR A 26 14.60 -0.85 5.35
N ARG A 27 15.83 -0.41 5.36
CA ARG A 27 16.36 0.50 4.33
C ARG A 27 17.18 -0.20 3.27
N PRO A 28 16.94 0.07 1.97
CA PRO A 28 17.96 -0.20 0.96
C PRO A 28 19.24 0.59 1.32
N ALA A 29 20.40 -0.04 1.16
CA ALA A 29 21.71 0.48 1.60
C ALA A 29 22.01 1.92 1.15
N TRP A 30 21.47 2.36 0.00
CA TRP A 30 21.61 3.73 -0.49
C TRP A 30 20.80 4.75 0.34
N LEU A 31 19.65 4.36 0.90
CA LEU A 31 18.85 5.24 1.76
C LEU A 31 19.54 5.42 3.12
N ALA A 32 20.19 4.38 3.63
CA ALA A 32 21.03 4.48 4.81
C ALA A 32 22.22 5.43 4.57
N TRP A 33 22.75 5.49 3.34
CA TRP A 33 23.82 6.41 2.94
C TRP A 33 23.31 7.85 2.77
N VAL A 34 22.13 8.07 2.18
CA VAL A 34 21.48 9.39 2.06
C VAL A 34 21.07 9.96 3.42
N VAL A 35 20.76 9.09 4.37
CA VAL A 35 20.33 9.45 5.75
C VAL A 35 21.48 9.33 6.75
N SER A 36 22.66 8.82 6.31
CA SER A 36 23.86 8.80 7.17
C SER A 36 24.22 10.21 7.63
N GLY A 37 24.78 10.30 8.83
CA GLY A 37 25.17 11.57 9.46
C GLY A 37 25.81 12.61 8.53
N PRO A 38 26.64 12.23 7.51
CA PRO A 38 27.20 13.15 6.53
C PRO A 38 26.17 13.87 5.66
N THR A 39 25.05 13.23 5.29
CA THR A 39 24.07 13.86 4.40
C THR A 39 23.11 14.78 5.15
N VAL A 40 22.73 14.40 6.37
CA VAL A 40 21.98 15.28 7.27
C VAL A 40 22.86 16.46 7.68
N ALA A 41 24.14 16.20 8.01
CA ALA A 41 25.14 17.25 8.24
C ALA A 41 25.35 18.10 6.97
N GLY A 42 25.36 17.52 5.78
CA GLY A 42 25.45 18.21 4.50
C GLY A 42 24.25 19.11 4.20
N VAL A 43 23.02 18.64 4.46
CA VAL A 43 21.79 19.44 4.31
C VAL A 43 21.73 20.55 5.35
N VAL A 44 22.11 20.27 6.59
CA VAL A 44 22.22 21.28 7.67
C VAL A 44 23.36 22.25 7.38
N LEU A 45 24.49 21.77 6.88
CA LEU A 45 25.64 22.62 6.50
C LEU A 45 25.32 23.46 5.25
N PHE A 46 24.64 22.88 4.24
CA PHE A 46 24.17 23.60 3.05
C PHE A 46 23.14 24.67 3.41
N ALA A 47 22.18 24.33 4.28
CA ALA A 47 21.24 25.30 4.84
C ALA A 47 21.95 26.37 5.67
N GLY A 48 22.97 26.00 6.43
CA GLY A 48 23.86 26.91 7.15
C GLY A 48 24.68 27.82 6.22
N ILE A 49 25.25 27.27 5.16
CA ILE A 49 26.03 28.03 4.16
C ILE A 49 25.15 28.98 3.35
N VAL A 50 23.93 28.54 2.96
CA VAL A 50 22.96 29.39 2.28
C VAL A 50 22.48 30.51 3.22
N SER A 51 22.33 30.21 4.50
CA SER A 51 21.99 31.18 5.55
C SER A 51 23.14 32.12 5.85
N LEU A 52 24.39 31.65 5.86
CA LEU A 52 25.62 32.46 6.01
C LEU A 52 25.90 33.35 4.78
N ARG A 53 25.63 32.88 3.55
CA ARG A 53 25.72 33.72 2.34
C ARG A 53 24.63 34.79 2.31
N ALA A 54 23.44 34.48 2.77
CA ALA A 54 22.37 35.46 2.96
C ALA A 54 22.69 36.45 4.10
N TRP A 55 23.45 36.03 5.10
CA TRP A 55 23.95 36.88 6.21
C TRP A 55 24.98 37.93 5.78
N ARG A 56 25.88 37.57 4.85
CA ARG A 56 26.92 38.52 4.35
C ARG A 56 26.34 39.66 3.51
N THR A 57 25.10 39.53 3.02
CA THR A 57 24.51 40.52 2.11
C THR A 57 23.53 41.51 2.77
N GLN A 58 22.97 41.22 3.96
CA GLN A 58 22.06 42.11 4.68
C GLN A 58 21.93 41.79 6.18
N ARG A 59 22.41 42.71 7.09
CA ARG A 59 22.44 42.54 8.55
C ARG A 59 21.12 42.20 9.28
N ARG A 60 19.95 42.40 8.68
CA ARG A 60 18.63 42.04 9.27
C ARG A 60 18.13 40.62 8.95
N ARG A 61 18.80 39.87 8.07
CA ARG A 61 18.37 38.51 7.69
C ARG A 61 19.09 37.39 8.45
N SER A 62 20.08 37.71 9.27
CA SER A 62 20.91 36.74 10.00
C SER A 62 20.16 35.96 11.09
N PHE A 63 19.31 36.66 11.83
CA PHE A 63 18.52 36.04 12.91
C PHE A 63 17.53 35.00 12.42
N THR A 64 16.98 35.19 11.23
CA THR A 64 16.04 34.26 10.63
C THR A 64 16.64 32.94 10.17
N GLY A 65 17.88 32.93 9.68
CA GLY A 65 18.55 31.70 9.18
C GLY A 65 18.93 30.74 10.32
N VAL A 66 19.51 31.29 11.42
CA VAL A 66 19.85 30.49 12.61
C VAL A 66 18.60 29.94 13.30
N SER A 67 17.53 30.76 13.39
CA SER A 67 16.25 30.32 13.95
C SER A 67 15.59 29.20 13.13
N LEU A 68 15.65 29.27 11.80
CA LEU A 68 15.10 28.23 10.92
C LEU A 68 15.90 26.92 11.01
N ALA A 69 17.22 26.98 11.08
CA ALA A 69 18.08 25.81 11.30
C ALA A 69 17.79 25.16 12.67
N GLY A 70 17.61 25.97 13.71
CA GLY A 70 17.22 25.49 15.04
C GLY A 70 15.85 24.79 15.06
N ILE A 71 14.87 25.33 14.34
CA ILE A 71 13.56 24.68 14.15
C ILE A 71 13.69 23.32 13.46
N GLY A 72 14.52 23.23 12.41
CA GLY A 72 14.80 21.97 11.72
C GLY A 72 15.44 20.93 12.64
N LEU A 73 16.44 21.33 13.43
CA LEU A 73 17.11 20.45 14.39
C LEU A 73 16.16 19.98 15.50
N ALA A 74 15.31 20.85 16.01
CA ALA A 74 14.29 20.49 16.99
C ALA A 74 13.32 19.45 16.41
N GLY A 75 12.95 19.56 15.12
CA GLY A 75 12.16 18.57 14.41
C GLY A 75 12.85 17.20 14.33
N VAL A 76 14.16 17.16 14.01
CA VAL A 76 14.96 15.92 14.00
C VAL A 76 14.92 15.25 15.37
N LEU A 77 15.21 15.98 16.43
CA LEU A 77 15.24 15.45 17.79
C LEU A 77 13.86 14.92 18.22
N ALA A 78 12.79 15.66 17.93
CA ALA A 78 11.42 15.25 18.22
C ALA A 78 11.04 13.92 17.52
N SER A 79 11.40 13.77 16.26
CA SER A 79 11.10 12.53 15.50
C SER A 79 11.96 11.34 15.94
N VAL A 80 13.24 11.53 16.21
CA VAL A 80 14.13 10.46 16.71
C VAL A 80 13.63 9.97 18.07
N SER A 81 13.26 10.88 18.98
CA SER A 81 12.66 10.51 20.27
C SER A 81 11.36 9.75 20.10
N ALA A 82 10.43 10.25 19.27
CA ALA A 82 9.15 9.61 19.03
C ALA A 82 9.30 8.21 18.38
N ALA A 83 10.23 8.03 17.45
CA ALA A 83 10.51 6.74 16.83
C ALA A 83 11.10 5.73 17.84
N SER A 84 12.00 6.21 18.73
CA SER A 84 12.56 5.40 19.82
C SER A 84 11.46 4.97 20.81
N ASP A 85 10.61 5.90 21.24
CA ASP A 85 9.51 5.61 22.16
C ASP A 85 8.48 4.63 21.53
N ALA A 86 8.16 4.80 20.28
CA ALA A 86 7.26 3.89 19.56
C ALA A 86 7.81 2.46 19.48
N ARG A 87 9.14 2.31 19.29
CA ARG A 87 9.80 0.99 19.29
C ARG A 87 9.77 0.36 20.68
N LEU A 88 10.16 1.11 21.70
CA LEU A 88 10.13 0.64 23.08
C LEU A 88 8.73 0.19 23.51
N CYS A 89 7.71 0.94 23.13
CA CYS A 89 6.33 0.57 23.43
C CYS A 89 5.89 -0.70 22.68
N ARG A 90 6.33 -0.90 21.42
CA ARG A 90 6.00 -2.12 20.67
C ARG A 90 6.68 -3.37 21.26
N SER A 91 7.97 -3.31 21.53
CA SER A 91 8.70 -4.42 22.15
C SER A 91 8.16 -4.75 23.55
N ALA A 92 7.90 -3.74 24.37
CA ALA A 92 7.32 -3.94 25.68
C ALA A 92 5.90 -4.53 25.66
N ALA A 93 5.08 -4.21 24.65
CA ALA A 93 3.78 -4.82 24.47
C ALA A 93 3.90 -6.33 24.20
N VAL A 94 4.79 -6.72 23.30
CA VAL A 94 5.04 -8.13 22.98
C VAL A 94 5.61 -8.89 24.18
N GLU A 95 6.57 -8.28 24.89
CA GLU A 95 7.20 -8.89 26.07
C GLU A 95 6.24 -9.11 27.25
N ARG A 96 5.35 -8.14 27.50
CA ARG A 96 4.30 -8.26 28.53
C ARG A 96 3.35 -9.42 28.23
N MET A 97 2.89 -9.50 26.98
CA MET A 97 2.00 -10.57 26.57
C MET A 97 2.69 -11.93 26.55
N ALA A 98 3.98 -11.99 26.18
CA ALA A 98 4.78 -13.21 26.31
C ALA A 98 4.94 -13.68 27.76
N ARG A 99 4.94 -12.76 28.73
CA ARG A 99 4.94 -13.07 30.17
C ARG A 99 3.56 -13.42 30.74
N GLY A 100 2.53 -13.44 29.91
CA GLY A 100 1.17 -13.73 30.36
C GLY A 100 0.47 -12.54 31.05
N GLU A 101 0.97 -11.32 30.86
CA GLU A 101 0.35 -10.12 31.43
C GLU A 101 -0.89 -9.70 30.62
N TRP A 102 -1.92 -9.24 31.32
CA TRP A 102 -3.11 -8.65 30.69
C TRP A 102 -2.83 -7.21 30.22
N VAL A 103 -3.27 -6.89 29.02
CA VAL A 103 -3.14 -5.53 28.45
C VAL A 103 -4.51 -4.94 28.14
N SER A 104 -4.66 -3.64 28.34
CA SER A 104 -5.90 -2.94 28.00
C SER A 104 -6.00 -2.73 26.49
N LEU A 105 -6.99 -3.30 25.84
CA LEU A 105 -7.34 -3.10 24.44
C LEU A 105 -8.54 -2.17 24.32
N ARG A 106 -8.39 -1.06 23.61
CA ARG A 106 -9.52 -0.27 23.12
C ARG A 106 -9.85 -0.76 21.72
N PHE A 107 -10.99 -1.39 21.55
CA PHE A 107 -11.41 -1.99 20.31
C PHE A 107 -12.00 -0.93 19.36
N ASP A 108 -11.47 -0.80 18.17
CA ASP A 108 -11.89 0.19 17.16
C ASP A 108 -13.02 -0.34 16.28
N GLY A 109 -13.12 -1.64 16.09
CA GLY A 109 -14.16 -2.32 15.33
C GLY A 109 -13.67 -3.62 14.70
N ALA A 110 -14.62 -4.46 14.30
CA ALA A 110 -14.36 -5.68 13.55
C ALA A 110 -13.95 -5.34 12.12
N ILE A 111 -13.01 -6.11 11.57
CA ILE A 111 -12.74 -6.13 10.13
C ILE A 111 -13.77 -7.08 9.53
N THR A 112 -14.77 -6.57 8.84
CA THR A 112 -15.74 -7.38 8.11
C THR A 112 -15.04 -8.01 6.92
N GLU A 113 -14.52 -9.23 7.10
CA GLU A 113 -14.33 -10.12 5.96
C GLU A 113 -15.72 -10.52 5.49
N ARG A 114 -16.12 -10.11 4.29
CA ARG A 114 -17.41 -10.50 3.72
C ARG A 114 -17.36 -12.01 3.57
N ALA A 115 -18.11 -12.71 4.43
CA ALA A 115 -18.40 -14.12 4.24
C ALA A 115 -19.04 -14.25 2.86
N ASP A 116 -18.37 -14.94 1.95
CA ASP A 116 -18.95 -15.29 0.66
C ASP A 116 -20.29 -16.01 0.89
N ARG A 117 -21.24 -15.76 0.00
CA ARG A 117 -22.62 -16.22 -0.01
C ARG A 117 -22.79 -17.61 0.61
N PRO A 118 -23.83 -17.86 1.42
CA PRO A 118 -24.06 -19.17 2.00
C PRO A 118 -24.12 -20.18 0.84
N ARG A 119 -23.20 -21.14 0.85
CA ARG A 119 -23.23 -22.27 -0.07
C ARG A 119 -24.62 -22.91 0.06
N PRO A 120 -25.33 -23.21 -1.03
CA PRO A 120 -26.59 -23.93 -0.93
C PRO A 120 -26.32 -25.23 -0.16
N ARG A 121 -27.02 -25.42 0.94
CA ARG A 121 -26.98 -26.66 1.74
C ARG A 121 -27.26 -27.83 0.81
N ARG A 122 -26.23 -28.54 0.36
CA ARG A 122 -26.41 -29.90 -0.16
C ARG A 122 -26.92 -30.74 1.01
N ARG A 123 -28.11 -31.29 0.88
CA ARG A 123 -28.63 -32.34 1.75
C ARG A 123 -27.55 -33.42 1.89
N ARG A 124 -27.01 -33.56 3.08
CA ARG A 124 -26.18 -34.73 3.42
C ARG A 124 -27.12 -35.93 3.48
N VAL A 125 -26.83 -36.90 2.67
CA VAL A 125 -27.23 -38.29 2.91
C VAL A 125 -26.46 -38.73 4.17
N ALA A 126 -27.20 -39.33 5.11
CA ALA A 126 -26.65 -39.80 6.36
C ALA A 126 -25.62 -40.90 6.13
N ASP A 127 -24.39 -40.71 6.64
CA ASP A 127 -23.47 -41.81 6.87
C ASP A 127 -23.15 -41.93 8.35
N VAL A 128 -23.41 -43.12 8.81
CA VAL A 128 -23.11 -43.66 10.13
C VAL A 128 -21.65 -44.08 10.16
N ALA A 129 -20.86 -43.49 11.07
CA ALA A 129 -19.78 -44.14 11.80
C ALA A 129 -18.95 -43.08 12.53
N GLY A 130 -18.89 -43.21 13.86
CA GLY A 130 -18.17 -42.30 14.74
C GLY A 130 -16.67 -42.38 14.60
N THR A 131 -16.10 -41.22 14.37
CA THR A 131 -14.73 -40.87 14.75
C THR A 131 -14.78 -39.43 15.23
N ALA A 132 -14.32 -39.22 16.47
CA ALA A 132 -14.27 -37.91 17.10
C ALA A 132 -13.45 -36.96 16.23
N GLN A 133 -14.12 -35.95 15.65
CA GLN A 133 -13.44 -34.84 14.99
C GLN A 133 -12.72 -34.00 16.08
N PRO A 134 -11.47 -33.56 15.82
CA PRO A 134 -10.83 -32.58 16.68
C PRO A 134 -11.68 -31.30 16.72
N PRO A 135 -11.64 -30.53 17.82
CA PRO A 135 -12.52 -29.37 18.03
C PRO A 135 -12.37 -28.38 16.88
N GLU A 136 -13.49 -28.04 16.30
CA GLU A 136 -13.67 -27.00 15.27
C GLU A 136 -12.87 -25.75 15.70
N GLN A 137 -11.89 -25.38 14.86
CA GLN A 137 -11.09 -24.18 15.08
C GLN A 137 -12.04 -22.97 15.10
N ALA A 138 -12.17 -22.36 16.27
CA ALA A 138 -13.00 -21.19 16.50
C ALA A 138 -12.69 -20.12 15.43
N THR A 139 -13.68 -19.82 14.62
CA THR A 139 -13.69 -18.71 13.67
C THR A 139 -13.67 -17.41 14.45
N GLY A 140 -12.50 -16.97 14.92
CA GLY A 140 -12.34 -15.75 15.69
C GLY A 140 -12.55 -14.51 14.82
N MET A 141 -13.29 -13.53 15.36
CA MET A 141 -13.50 -12.23 14.74
C MET A 141 -12.16 -11.48 14.63
N ARG A 142 -11.82 -10.99 13.42
CA ARG A 142 -10.68 -10.09 13.24
C ARG A 142 -11.10 -8.66 13.49
N GLY A 143 -10.24 -7.89 14.15
CA GLY A 143 -10.52 -6.50 14.43
C GLY A 143 -9.26 -5.65 14.59
N ARG A 144 -9.47 -4.37 14.76
CA ARG A 144 -8.42 -3.40 15.03
C ARG A 144 -8.69 -2.72 16.37
N GLY A 145 -7.61 -2.33 17.03
CA GLY A 145 -7.69 -1.62 18.29
C GLY A 145 -6.39 -0.92 18.63
N THR A 146 -6.36 -0.36 19.84
CA THR A 146 -5.16 0.25 20.41
C THR A 146 -4.91 -0.36 21.77
N VAL A 147 -3.76 -1.02 21.94
CA VAL A 147 -3.29 -1.51 23.23
C VAL A 147 -2.69 -0.35 24.01
N ARG A 148 -3.08 -0.22 25.28
CA ARG A 148 -2.62 0.82 26.21
C ARG A 148 -2.06 0.19 27.46
N PHE A 149 -0.90 0.70 27.89
CA PHE A 149 -0.26 0.31 29.16
C PHE A 149 0.73 1.40 29.59
N GLU A 150 1.20 1.32 30.83
CA GLU A 150 2.24 2.19 31.34
C GLU A 150 3.59 1.45 31.37
N LEU A 151 4.64 2.13 30.92
CA LEU A 151 6.01 1.64 30.94
C LEU A 151 6.90 2.71 31.56
N ALA A 152 7.45 2.47 32.77
CA ALA A 152 8.34 3.39 33.46
C ALA A 152 7.81 4.84 33.46
N ALA A 153 6.58 5.05 33.94
CA ALA A 153 5.86 6.32 33.95
C ALA A 153 5.48 6.92 32.57
N ARG A 154 5.71 6.19 31.46
CA ARG A 154 5.28 6.58 30.11
C ARG A 154 3.98 5.87 29.73
N ARG A 155 3.07 6.61 29.11
CA ARG A 155 1.83 6.04 28.58
C ARG A 155 2.07 5.52 27.15
N CYS A 156 2.13 4.20 27.01
CA CYS A 156 2.23 3.53 25.72
C CYS A 156 0.85 3.34 25.08
N ALA A 157 0.75 3.66 23.78
CA ALA A 157 -0.43 3.38 22.97
C ALA A 157 0.05 2.78 21.64
N VAL A 158 -0.20 1.48 21.42
CA VAL A 158 0.31 0.74 20.26
C VAL A 158 -0.87 0.25 19.43
N ALA A 159 -0.86 0.54 18.14
CA ALA A 159 -1.87 0.02 17.21
C ALA A 159 -1.83 -1.51 17.20
N ALA A 160 -2.99 -2.16 17.28
CA ALA A 160 -3.11 -3.60 17.33
C ALA A 160 -4.08 -4.12 16.27
N SER A 161 -3.66 -5.16 15.54
CA SER A 161 -4.59 -6.04 14.83
C SER A 161 -4.85 -7.26 15.71
N VAL A 162 -6.12 -7.54 15.98
CA VAL A 162 -6.51 -8.56 16.94
C VAL A 162 -7.37 -9.64 16.29
N ARG A 163 -7.20 -10.88 16.74
CA ARG A 163 -8.12 -11.98 16.47
C ARG A 163 -8.79 -12.35 17.79
N LEU A 164 -10.11 -12.18 17.87
CA LEU A 164 -10.89 -12.29 19.08
C LEU A 164 -11.79 -13.53 19.05
N PRO A 165 -11.94 -14.26 20.15
CA PRO A 165 -12.85 -15.41 20.24
C PRO A 165 -14.33 -15.04 20.17
N ALA A 166 -14.76 -13.87 20.60
CA ALA A 166 -16.10 -13.29 20.38
C ALA A 166 -16.29 -11.87 20.98
N THR A 167 -17.24 -11.09 20.46
CA THR A 167 -18.23 -10.16 21.07
C THR A 167 -17.77 -8.81 21.61
N LEU A 168 -16.60 -8.25 21.27
CA LEU A 168 -16.33 -6.83 21.52
C LEU A 168 -17.02 -5.96 20.46
N ARG A 169 -17.66 -4.87 20.91
CA ARG A 169 -18.24 -3.84 20.04
C ARG A 169 -17.28 -2.67 19.85
N ALA A 170 -17.40 -1.95 18.76
CA ALA A 170 -16.61 -0.75 18.54
C ALA A 170 -16.75 0.23 19.71
N GLY A 171 -15.62 0.69 20.23
CA GLY A 171 -15.55 1.55 21.41
C GLY A 171 -15.34 0.84 22.74
N ASP A 172 -15.52 -0.46 22.81
CA ASP A 172 -15.31 -1.20 24.08
C ASP A 172 -13.83 -1.15 24.49
N ILE A 173 -13.60 -1.03 25.79
CA ILE A 173 -12.28 -1.09 26.43
C ILE A 173 -12.27 -2.33 27.31
N ALA A 174 -11.46 -3.31 26.97
CA ALA A 174 -11.38 -4.60 27.65
C ALA A 174 -9.93 -4.98 27.92
N ALA A 175 -9.68 -5.75 28.97
CA ALA A 175 -8.42 -6.41 29.16
C ALA A 175 -8.35 -7.67 28.30
N VAL A 176 -7.24 -7.86 27.58
CA VAL A 176 -7.01 -8.99 26.69
C VAL A 176 -5.69 -9.67 27.02
N HIS A 177 -5.66 -10.97 26.79
CA HIS A 177 -4.50 -11.83 26.95
C HIS A 177 -4.35 -12.72 25.71
N GLY A 178 -3.11 -13.06 25.36
CA GLY A 178 -2.81 -13.96 24.23
C GLY A 178 -1.46 -13.65 23.59
N PRO A 179 -0.93 -14.54 22.74
CA PRO A 179 0.34 -14.32 22.07
C PRO A 179 0.33 -13.11 21.14
N ALA A 180 1.39 -12.34 21.21
CA ALA A 180 1.57 -11.12 20.42
C ALA A 180 2.85 -11.16 19.59
N MET A 181 2.80 -10.58 18.39
CA MET A 181 3.95 -10.40 17.49
C MET A 181 4.08 -8.93 17.13
N ALA A 182 5.31 -8.41 17.11
CA ALA A 182 5.58 -7.08 16.58
C ALA A 182 5.37 -7.05 15.06
N THR A 183 4.85 -5.93 14.56
CA THR A 183 4.74 -5.64 13.14
C THR A 183 5.31 -4.25 12.86
N ASP A 184 5.58 -3.91 11.62
CA ASP A 184 6.13 -2.59 11.25
C ASP A 184 5.30 -1.41 11.77
N ARG A 185 3.97 -1.59 11.88
CA ARG A 185 3.03 -0.54 12.25
C ARG A 185 2.40 -0.70 13.64
N GLY A 186 2.73 -1.77 14.37
CA GLY A 186 2.11 -2.02 15.67
C GLY A 186 2.35 -3.44 16.19
N VAL A 187 1.33 -4.06 16.75
CA VAL A 187 1.36 -5.45 17.22
C VAL A 187 0.20 -6.25 16.64
N ARG A 188 0.43 -7.53 16.38
CA ARG A 188 -0.63 -8.50 16.05
C ARG A 188 -0.84 -9.39 17.28
N ILE A 189 -2.08 -9.57 17.67
CA ILE A 189 -2.45 -10.31 18.87
C ILE A 189 -3.47 -11.39 18.50
N ALA A 190 -3.15 -12.63 18.82
CA ALA A 190 -4.12 -13.71 18.84
C ALA A 190 -4.69 -13.76 20.27
N VAL A 191 -5.88 -13.23 20.48
CA VAL A 191 -6.47 -13.11 21.81
C VAL A 191 -7.08 -14.45 22.21
N ASP A 192 -6.56 -15.03 23.29
CA ASP A 192 -7.07 -16.28 23.87
C ASP A 192 -8.17 -16.02 24.90
N SER A 193 -8.05 -14.90 25.61
CA SER A 193 -8.96 -14.55 26.70
C SER A 193 -9.27 -13.06 26.72
N VAL A 194 -10.53 -12.73 27.01
CA VAL A 194 -11.04 -11.34 27.09
C VAL A 194 -11.84 -11.21 28.37
N HIS A 195 -11.51 -10.20 29.18
CA HIS A 195 -12.38 -9.82 30.30
C HIS A 195 -13.55 -8.96 29.82
N ALA A 196 -14.62 -8.93 30.59
CA ALA A 196 -15.75 -8.06 30.31
C ALA A 196 -15.27 -6.60 30.12
N PRO A 197 -15.90 -5.83 29.22
CA PRO A 197 -15.50 -4.45 28.97
C PRO A 197 -15.58 -3.62 30.26
N THR A 198 -14.48 -2.92 30.55
CA THR A 198 -14.34 -2.05 31.74
C THR A 198 -14.79 -0.61 31.46
N GLY A 199 -14.99 -0.26 30.18
CA GLY A 199 -15.39 1.08 29.77
C GLY A 199 -15.75 1.14 28.29
N ARG A 200 -16.21 2.31 27.86
CA ARG A 200 -16.60 2.54 26.46
C ARG A 200 -16.18 3.91 25.94
N ASP A 201 -15.49 3.93 24.81
CA ASP A 201 -15.20 5.14 24.06
C ASP A 201 -16.44 5.52 23.23
N TRP A 202 -17.17 6.54 23.66
CA TRP A 202 -18.45 6.94 23.07
C TRP A 202 -18.33 7.42 21.62
N LEU A 203 -17.20 8.04 21.23
CA LEU A 203 -16.96 8.48 19.85
C LEU A 203 -16.81 7.29 18.91
N ARG A 204 -16.04 6.27 19.32
CA ARG A 204 -15.90 5.04 18.54
C ARG A 204 -17.20 4.23 18.50
N ALA A 205 -17.92 4.21 19.61
CA ALA A 205 -19.25 3.59 19.67
C ALA A 205 -20.23 4.32 18.73
N ALA A 206 -20.16 5.65 18.61
CA ALA A 206 -20.97 6.41 17.67
C ALA A 206 -20.59 6.08 16.21
N ARG A 207 -19.29 5.96 15.91
CA ARG A 207 -18.80 5.52 14.59
C ARG A 207 -19.28 4.10 14.25
N GLY A 208 -19.23 3.18 15.21
CA GLY A 208 -19.77 1.82 15.05
C GLY A 208 -21.27 1.82 14.73
N ARG A 209 -22.08 2.55 15.50
CA ARG A 209 -23.52 2.69 15.25
C ARG A 209 -23.82 3.31 13.87
N ALA A 210 -23.04 4.30 13.46
CA ALA A 210 -23.17 4.86 12.11
C ALA A 210 -22.86 3.80 11.04
N GLY A 211 -21.85 2.94 11.26
CA GLY A 211 -21.56 1.81 10.41
C GLY A 211 -22.71 0.81 10.30
N ASP A 212 -23.28 0.40 11.43
CA ASP A 212 -24.44 -0.52 11.48
C ASP A 212 -25.67 0.08 10.75
N THR A 213 -25.88 1.39 10.91
CA THR A 213 -26.95 2.11 10.20
C THR A 213 -26.70 2.14 8.69
N ILE A 214 -25.46 2.37 8.26
CA ILE A 214 -25.09 2.32 6.85
C ILE A 214 -25.34 0.94 6.26
N ASP A 215 -24.94 -0.12 6.97
CA ASP A 215 -25.14 -1.51 6.53
C ASP A 215 -26.63 -1.82 6.33
N ARG A 216 -27.48 -1.38 7.26
CA ARG A 216 -28.92 -1.53 7.18
C ARG A 216 -29.55 -0.77 6.00
N LEU A 217 -29.18 0.50 5.80
CA LEU A 217 -29.80 1.37 4.78
C LEU A 217 -29.29 1.08 3.35
N PHE A 218 -28.01 0.72 3.20
CA PHE A 218 -27.37 0.64 1.88
C PHE A 218 -27.02 -0.79 1.42
N GLY A 219 -27.13 -1.80 2.29
CA GLY A 219 -26.95 -3.20 1.95
C GLY A 219 -25.63 -3.47 1.19
N GLU A 220 -25.70 -3.96 -0.04
CA GLU A 220 -24.51 -4.29 -0.86
C GLU A 220 -23.62 -3.08 -1.17
N ARG A 221 -24.15 -1.86 -1.13
CA ARG A 221 -23.41 -0.62 -1.38
C ARG A 221 -22.76 -0.07 -0.10
N ALA A 222 -23.08 -0.64 1.06
CA ALA A 222 -22.59 -0.18 2.36
C ALA A 222 -21.06 -0.03 2.44
N PRO A 223 -20.21 -0.93 1.90
CA PRO A 223 -18.77 -0.77 1.98
C PRO A 223 -18.25 0.54 1.36
N LEU A 224 -18.81 0.94 0.21
CA LEU A 224 -18.42 2.20 -0.43
C LEU A 224 -18.92 3.41 0.36
N VAL A 225 -20.15 3.34 0.91
CA VAL A 225 -20.72 4.40 1.74
C VAL A 225 -19.95 4.54 3.06
N ARG A 226 -19.56 3.43 3.70
CA ARG A 226 -18.71 3.44 4.91
C ARG A 226 -17.39 4.16 4.66
N ALA A 227 -16.75 3.91 3.52
CA ALA A 227 -15.52 4.61 3.16
C ALA A 227 -15.74 6.12 2.98
N LEU A 228 -16.82 6.52 2.29
CA LEU A 228 -17.13 7.93 2.00
C LEU A 228 -17.55 8.72 3.24
N VAL A 229 -18.19 8.08 4.24
CA VAL A 229 -18.82 8.78 5.38
C VAL A 229 -18.03 8.63 6.66
N ILE A 230 -17.60 7.41 7.01
CA ILE A 230 -16.93 7.11 8.28
C ILE A 230 -15.47 6.68 8.12
N ALA A 231 -14.88 6.85 6.93
CA ALA A 231 -13.50 6.50 6.61
C ALA A 231 -13.16 5.02 6.92
N ASP A 232 -14.12 4.12 6.75
CA ASP A 232 -13.95 2.68 6.94
C ASP A 232 -13.85 2.01 5.56
N GLN A 233 -12.66 1.51 5.24
CA GLN A 233 -12.34 0.89 3.95
C GLN A 233 -12.25 -0.63 4.02
N ASP A 234 -12.42 -1.22 5.20
CA ASP A 234 -12.12 -2.63 5.43
C ASP A 234 -13.04 -3.58 4.66
N GLY A 235 -14.28 -3.16 4.39
CA GLY A 235 -15.26 -3.93 3.61
C GLY A 235 -15.17 -3.76 2.08
N ILE A 236 -14.28 -2.91 1.56
CA ILE A 236 -14.16 -2.69 0.11
C ILE A 236 -13.37 -3.83 -0.51
N ALA A 237 -13.96 -4.53 -1.48
CA ALA A 237 -13.28 -5.56 -2.25
C ALA A 237 -12.01 -4.99 -2.94
N THR A 238 -10.92 -5.75 -2.93
CA THR A 238 -9.64 -5.33 -3.50
C THR A 238 -9.78 -4.89 -4.96
N VAL A 239 -10.62 -5.59 -5.75
CA VAL A 239 -10.90 -5.25 -7.15
C VAL A 239 -11.52 -3.86 -7.28
N VAL A 240 -12.44 -3.47 -6.39
CA VAL A 240 -13.06 -2.12 -6.40
C VAL A 240 -12.02 -1.07 -6.05
N ARG A 241 -11.21 -1.33 -5.00
CA ARG A 241 -10.14 -0.41 -4.59
C ARG A 241 -9.14 -0.16 -5.70
N ASP A 242 -8.73 -1.22 -6.42
CA ASP A 242 -7.79 -1.10 -7.53
C ASP A 242 -8.40 -0.34 -8.71
N ARG A 243 -9.66 -0.59 -9.09
CA ARG A 243 -10.36 0.20 -10.11
C ARG A 243 -10.35 1.69 -9.78
N PHE A 244 -10.66 2.05 -8.53
CA PHE A 244 -10.61 3.44 -8.08
C PHE A 244 -9.18 4.01 -8.10
N ALA A 245 -8.17 3.20 -7.79
CA ALA A 245 -6.77 3.62 -7.85
C ALA A 245 -6.33 3.84 -9.30
N ASP A 246 -6.67 2.92 -10.21
CA ASP A 246 -6.34 3.00 -11.63
C ASP A 246 -7.06 4.17 -12.32
N ALA A 247 -8.27 4.48 -11.90
CA ALA A 247 -9.00 5.67 -12.32
C ALA A 247 -8.47 6.98 -11.70
N GLY A 248 -7.54 6.93 -10.71
CA GLY A 248 -7.07 8.10 -9.97
C GLY A 248 -8.07 8.65 -8.93
N LEU A 249 -9.08 7.86 -8.58
CA LEU A 249 -10.17 8.22 -7.65
C LEU A 249 -10.00 7.63 -6.24
N VAL A 250 -8.89 6.93 -5.97
CA VAL A 250 -8.67 6.26 -4.67
C VAL A 250 -8.77 7.21 -3.47
N HIS A 251 -8.44 8.49 -3.65
CA HIS A 251 -8.55 9.51 -2.62
C HIS A 251 -10.00 9.81 -2.19
N LEU A 252 -11.00 9.45 -3.00
CA LEU A 252 -12.41 9.52 -2.65
C LEU A 252 -12.81 8.44 -1.66
N LEU A 253 -12.13 7.29 -1.66
CA LEU A 253 -12.37 6.21 -0.70
C LEU A 253 -11.86 6.53 0.71
N SER A 254 -11.24 7.67 0.90
CA SER A 254 -10.82 8.19 2.21
C SER A 254 -11.48 9.54 2.47
N VAL A 255 -11.77 9.83 3.74
CA VAL A 255 -12.29 11.16 4.09
C VAL A 255 -11.19 12.19 3.89
N SER A 256 -11.33 12.94 2.79
CA SER A 256 -10.39 13.97 2.34
C SER A 256 -10.82 15.39 2.75
N GLY A 257 -9.94 16.34 2.48
CA GLY A 257 -10.26 17.75 2.69
C GLY A 257 -11.48 18.25 1.91
N MET A 258 -11.74 17.67 0.74
CA MET A 258 -12.93 17.98 -0.06
C MET A 258 -14.21 17.56 0.68
N HIS A 259 -14.22 16.38 1.27
CA HIS A 259 -15.36 15.88 2.05
C HIS A 259 -15.68 16.82 3.22
N VAL A 260 -14.67 17.23 3.98
CA VAL A 260 -14.84 18.20 5.09
C VAL A 260 -15.36 19.54 4.58
N ALA A 261 -14.88 20.02 3.44
CA ALA A 261 -15.34 21.29 2.84
C ALA A 261 -16.78 21.21 2.35
N ILE A 262 -17.20 20.08 1.75
CA ILE A 262 -18.59 19.86 1.31
C ILE A 262 -19.53 19.85 2.52
N ILE A 263 -19.17 19.11 3.59
CA ILE A 263 -19.95 19.06 4.83
C ILE A 263 -20.05 20.44 5.46
N ALA A 264 -18.94 21.17 5.54
CA ALA A 264 -18.91 22.53 6.05
C ALA A 264 -19.84 23.46 5.26
N SER A 265 -19.77 23.38 3.93
CA SER A 265 -20.63 24.18 3.05
C SER A 265 -22.11 23.85 3.23
N ALA A 266 -22.45 22.55 3.35
CA ALA A 266 -23.82 22.11 3.59
C ALA A 266 -24.37 22.63 4.94
N LEU A 267 -23.55 22.48 6.02
CA LEU A 267 -23.92 22.97 7.36
C LEU A 267 -24.11 24.49 7.38
N LEU A 268 -23.20 25.24 6.77
CA LEU A 268 -23.30 26.68 6.68
C LEU A 268 -24.52 27.13 5.85
N THR A 269 -24.84 26.44 4.77
CA THR A 269 -26.04 26.71 3.97
C THR A 269 -27.31 26.38 4.75
N MET A 270 -27.32 25.29 5.50
CA MET A 270 -28.46 24.90 6.34
C MET A 270 -28.69 25.90 7.46
N THR A 271 -27.66 26.31 8.20
CA THR A 271 -27.80 27.33 9.26
C THR A 271 -28.24 28.69 8.71
N ALA A 272 -27.78 29.05 7.50
CA ALA A 272 -28.24 30.24 6.82
C ALA A 272 -29.71 30.14 6.39
N ALA A 273 -30.17 29.02 5.87
CA ALA A 273 -31.56 28.74 5.52
C ALA A 273 -32.49 28.84 6.75
N MET A 274 -31.99 28.38 7.90
CA MET A 274 -32.70 28.49 9.20
C MET A 274 -32.61 29.91 9.81
N ARG A 275 -32.04 30.87 9.12
CA ARG A 275 -31.85 32.25 9.55
C ARG A 275 -31.09 32.41 10.86
N VAL A 276 -30.19 31.41 11.20
CA VAL A 276 -29.29 31.51 12.34
C VAL A 276 -28.27 32.63 12.12
N PRO A 277 -27.95 33.45 13.14
CA PRO A 277 -26.94 34.51 13.02
C PRO A 277 -25.60 33.91 12.52
N ALA A 278 -24.94 34.63 11.58
CA ALA A 278 -23.75 34.10 10.87
C ALA A 278 -22.65 33.63 11.78
N THR A 279 -22.37 34.33 12.89
CA THR A 279 -21.35 33.93 13.87
C THR A 279 -21.71 32.66 14.61
N VAL A 280 -22.98 32.51 15.01
CA VAL A 280 -23.50 31.31 15.67
C VAL A 280 -23.49 30.14 14.70
N GLY A 281 -24.00 30.34 13.47
CA GLY A 281 -24.00 29.31 12.43
C GLY A 281 -22.60 28.83 12.08
N ALA A 282 -21.61 29.71 12.00
CA ALA A 282 -20.22 29.37 11.79
C ALA A 282 -19.63 28.60 12.96
N ALA A 283 -19.85 29.05 14.21
CA ALA A 283 -19.34 28.36 15.41
C ALA A 283 -19.95 26.96 15.56
N THR A 284 -21.25 26.82 15.35
CA THR A 284 -21.97 25.53 15.40
C THR A 284 -21.47 24.59 14.32
N SER A 285 -21.35 25.08 13.07
CA SER A 285 -20.81 24.26 11.97
C SER A 285 -19.41 23.77 12.25
N PHE A 286 -18.55 24.62 12.80
CA PHE A 286 -17.19 24.24 13.18
C PHE A 286 -17.16 23.21 14.33
N ALA A 287 -17.98 23.38 15.37
CA ALA A 287 -18.09 22.43 16.47
C ALA A 287 -18.56 21.05 15.98
N LEU A 288 -19.52 21.00 15.06
CA LEU A 288 -19.99 19.76 14.44
C LEU A 288 -18.89 19.10 13.60
N ILE A 289 -18.10 19.87 12.86
CA ILE A 289 -16.97 19.35 12.09
C ILE A 289 -15.89 18.78 13.01
N LEU A 290 -15.58 19.45 14.13
CA LEU A 290 -14.63 18.93 15.10
C LEU A 290 -15.12 17.61 15.73
N ALA A 291 -16.39 17.54 16.10
CA ALA A 291 -17.01 16.32 16.62
C ALA A 291 -16.94 15.18 15.59
N TYR A 292 -17.22 15.47 14.32
CA TYR A 292 -17.12 14.52 13.23
C TYR A 292 -15.67 14.03 13.03
N VAL A 293 -14.69 14.94 12.98
CA VAL A 293 -13.27 14.57 12.84
C VAL A 293 -12.80 13.73 14.03
N ALA A 294 -13.24 14.05 15.25
CA ALA A 294 -12.94 13.28 16.44
C ALA A 294 -13.57 11.87 16.39
N MET A 295 -14.81 11.74 15.91
CA MET A 295 -15.50 10.46 15.70
C MET A 295 -14.75 9.58 14.69
N LEU A 296 -14.18 10.16 13.63
CA LEU A 296 -13.36 9.44 12.66
C LEU A 296 -12.02 8.93 13.24
N GLY A 297 -11.63 9.36 14.44
CA GLY A 297 -10.33 9.07 15.05
C GLY A 297 -9.24 10.08 14.68
N ALA A 298 -9.64 11.29 14.28
CA ALA A 298 -8.76 12.40 13.93
C ALA A 298 -7.68 12.06 12.87
N PRO A 299 -8.06 11.48 11.69
CA PRO A 299 -7.08 11.21 10.65
C PRO A 299 -6.44 12.52 10.17
N ALA A 300 -5.11 12.51 9.94
CA ALA A 300 -4.33 13.69 9.65
C ALA A 300 -4.88 14.58 8.49
N PRO A 301 -5.43 14.02 7.38
CA PRO A 301 -6.05 14.81 6.33
C PRO A 301 -7.30 15.59 6.79
N ALA A 302 -8.12 14.99 7.64
CA ALA A 302 -9.33 15.63 8.16
C ALA A 302 -8.99 16.71 9.19
N VAL A 303 -8.04 16.45 10.10
CA VAL A 303 -7.51 17.44 11.07
C VAL A 303 -6.96 18.67 10.32
N ARG A 304 -6.13 18.46 9.30
CA ARG A 304 -5.58 19.54 8.48
C ARG A 304 -6.71 20.41 7.89
N SER A 305 -7.74 19.77 7.36
CA SER A 305 -8.85 20.49 6.72
C SER A 305 -9.68 21.28 7.71
N ALA A 306 -9.92 20.72 8.89
CA ALA A 306 -10.58 21.45 9.99
C ALA A 306 -9.77 22.67 10.43
N VAL A 307 -8.44 22.55 10.55
CA VAL A 307 -7.54 23.66 10.88
C VAL A 307 -7.57 24.74 9.81
N MET A 308 -7.51 24.36 8.53
CA MET A 308 -7.58 25.32 7.43
C MET A 308 -8.94 26.04 7.42
N LEU A 309 -10.04 25.34 7.65
CA LEU A 309 -11.38 25.93 7.75
C LEU A 309 -11.45 26.92 8.93
N LEU A 310 -10.97 26.54 10.11
CA LEU A 310 -10.89 27.42 11.26
C LEU A 310 -10.10 28.69 10.95
N THR A 311 -8.94 28.52 10.31
CA THR A 311 -8.07 29.64 9.94
C THR A 311 -8.78 30.61 8.97
N VAL A 312 -9.53 30.08 8.00
CA VAL A 312 -10.34 30.92 7.09
C VAL A 312 -11.48 31.61 7.84
N MET A 313 -12.18 30.89 8.74
CA MET A 313 -13.25 31.50 9.56
C MET A 313 -12.72 32.63 10.43
N LEU A 314 -11.62 32.40 11.16
CA LEU A 314 -10.99 33.43 11.99
C LEU A 314 -10.52 34.64 11.16
N SER A 315 -9.97 34.40 9.97
CA SER A 315 -9.57 35.45 9.05
C SER A 315 -10.77 36.33 8.63
N THR A 316 -11.91 35.70 8.32
CA THR A 316 -13.13 36.47 7.95
C THR A 316 -13.72 37.18 9.14
N MET A 317 -13.75 36.58 10.32
CA MET A 317 -14.26 37.25 11.55
C MET A 317 -13.37 38.42 11.97
N CYS A 318 -12.07 38.28 11.88
CA CYS A 318 -11.11 39.33 12.19
C CYS A 318 -10.93 40.36 11.05
N GLN A 319 -11.62 40.18 9.93
CA GLN A 319 -11.51 41.01 8.72
C GLN A 319 -10.06 41.18 8.23
N ARG A 320 -9.21 40.21 8.47
CA ARG A 320 -7.77 40.17 8.07
C ARG A 320 -7.58 39.27 6.87
N PRO A 321 -6.95 39.74 5.77
CA PRO A 321 -6.70 38.90 4.61
C PRO A 321 -5.72 37.77 4.96
N LEU A 322 -6.12 36.54 4.65
CA LEU A 322 -5.30 35.35 4.85
C LEU A 322 -4.65 34.92 3.53
N HIS A 323 -3.35 34.71 3.56
CA HIS A 323 -2.64 34.13 2.43
C HIS A 323 -2.84 32.61 2.42
N GLU A 324 -3.23 32.05 1.26
CA GLU A 324 -3.58 30.62 1.10
C GLU A 324 -2.46 29.68 1.58
N TRP A 325 -1.18 30.03 1.30
CA TRP A 325 -0.01 29.28 1.79
C TRP A 325 0.14 29.32 3.33
N THR A 326 -0.33 30.37 3.99
CA THR A 326 -0.32 30.45 5.46
C THR A 326 -1.32 29.48 6.07
N ALA A 327 -2.52 29.40 5.50
CA ALA A 327 -3.52 28.43 5.93
C ALA A 327 -3.03 26.98 5.74
N LEU A 328 -2.38 26.70 4.60
CA LEU A 328 -1.77 25.40 4.35
C LEU A 328 -0.65 25.09 5.36
N ALA A 329 0.22 26.06 5.65
CA ALA A 329 1.31 25.89 6.61
C ALA A 329 0.78 25.52 8.01
N LEU A 330 -0.23 26.22 8.51
CA LEU A 330 -0.88 25.91 9.78
C LEU A 330 -1.52 24.50 9.75
N GLY A 331 -2.24 24.18 8.68
CA GLY A 331 -2.83 22.87 8.50
C GLY A 331 -1.82 21.74 8.43
N ALA A 332 -0.62 21.98 7.88
CA ALA A 332 0.46 21.00 7.82
C ALA A 332 1.15 20.79 9.18
N VAL A 333 1.36 21.87 9.95
CA VAL A 333 2.12 21.82 11.22
C VAL A 333 1.30 21.21 12.36
N ILE A 334 0.01 21.54 12.49
CA ILE A 334 -0.76 21.11 13.67
C ILE A 334 -0.81 19.60 13.84
N PRO A 335 -1.02 18.76 12.81
CA PRO A 335 -0.96 17.31 12.97
C PRO A 335 0.40 16.78 13.43
N THR A 336 1.49 17.55 13.25
CA THR A 336 2.86 17.16 13.63
C THR A 336 3.13 17.25 15.14
N VAL A 337 2.12 17.57 15.96
CA VAL A 337 2.14 17.27 17.40
C VAL A 337 2.45 15.78 17.64
N GLN A 338 2.07 14.93 16.69
CA GLN A 338 2.58 13.56 16.59
C GLN A 338 3.72 13.53 15.54
N PRO A 339 5.00 13.58 15.95
CA PRO A 339 6.11 13.76 15.00
C PRO A 339 6.14 12.76 13.86
N LEU A 340 5.80 11.49 14.11
CA LEU A 340 5.83 10.43 13.10
C LEU A 340 4.70 10.53 12.05
N VAL A 341 3.76 11.46 12.20
CA VAL A 341 2.70 11.68 11.18
C VAL A 341 3.29 12.08 9.82
N VAL A 342 4.52 12.63 9.80
CA VAL A 342 5.19 12.97 8.53
C VAL A 342 5.48 11.74 7.66
N LEU A 343 5.55 10.54 8.24
CA LEU A 343 5.66 9.26 7.52
C LEU A 343 4.31 8.74 7.04
N ASP A 344 3.19 9.29 7.53
CA ASP A 344 1.86 8.90 7.10
C ASP A 344 1.58 9.37 5.68
N LEU A 345 1.30 8.41 4.78
CA LEU A 345 1.03 8.69 3.38
C LEU A 345 -0.19 9.59 3.20
N GLY A 346 -1.22 9.44 4.05
CA GLY A 346 -2.41 10.27 4.02
C GLY A 346 -2.10 11.74 4.31
N TRP A 347 -1.21 12.00 5.29
CA TRP A 347 -0.72 13.35 5.57
C TRP A 347 0.08 13.91 4.41
N GLN A 348 1.03 13.14 3.85
CA GLN A 348 1.89 13.54 2.73
C GLN A 348 1.06 13.89 1.49
N LEU A 349 0.15 13.01 1.07
CA LEU A 349 -0.72 13.23 -0.07
C LEU A 349 -1.69 14.40 0.16
N SER A 350 -2.15 14.58 1.40
CA SER A 350 -3.06 15.67 1.74
C SER A 350 -2.38 17.04 1.68
N VAL A 351 -1.15 17.15 2.19
CA VAL A 351 -0.37 18.41 2.16
C VAL A 351 0.06 18.73 0.72
N SER A 352 0.61 17.74 -0.02
CA SER A 352 1.02 17.93 -1.42
C SER A 352 -0.16 18.25 -2.34
N GLY A 353 -1.31 17.58 -2.16
CA GLY A 353 -2.52 17.85 -2.93
C GLY A 353 -3.03 19.28 -2.72
N MET A 354 -3.06 19.76 -1.47
CA MET A 354 -3.45 21.17 -1.21
C MET A 354 -2.43 22.17 -1.73
N ALA A 355 -1.13 21.87 -1.64
CA ALA A 355 -0.10 22.69 -2.25
C ALA A 355 -0.30 22.78 -3.78
N ALA A 356 -0.69 21.68 -4.41
CA ALA A 356 -1.05 21.64 -5.82
C ALA A 356 -2.25 22.51 -6.15
N LEU A 357 -3.32 22.46 -5.35
CA LEU A 357 -4.51 23.31 -5.55
C LEU A 357 -4.20 24.81 -5.42
N VAL A 358 -3.40 25.19 -4.41
CA VAL A 358 -2.95 26.58 -4.24
C VAL A 358 -2.06 27.01 -5.43
N ALA A 359 -1.18 26.11 -5.90
CA ALA A 359 -0.33 26.37 -7.06
C ALA A 359 -1.17 26.51 -8.35
N ALA A 360 -2.12 25.61 -8.59
CA ALA A 360 -3.02 25.68 -9.75
C ALA A 360 -3.80 26.99 -9.77
N ARG A 361 -4.36 27.40 -8.63
CA ARG A 361 -5.07 28.68 -8.51
C ARG A 361 -4.17 29.88 -8.80
N ALA A 362 -2.93 29.86 -8.33
CA ALA A 362 -1.96 30.93 -8.62
C ALA A 362 -1.59 30.99 -10.12
N ILE A 363 -1.46 29.86 -10.79
CA ILE A 363 -1.22 29.77 -12.23
C ILE A 363 -2.43 30.31 -13.00
N LEU A 364 -3.63 29.85 -12.66
CA LEU A 364 -4.88 30.26 -13.29
C LEU A 364 -5.14 31.78 -13.17
N ARG A 365 -4.87 32.38 -12.00
CA ARG A 365 -5.00 33.86 -11.82
C ARG A 365 -4.09 34.64 -12.77
N ARG A 366 -2.97 34.09 -13.21
CA ARG A 366 -2.06 34.76 -14.13
C ARG A 366 -2.45 34.57 -15.59
N TRP A 367 -2.99 33.42 -15.95
CA TRP A 367 -3.30 33.09 -17.35
C TRP A 367 -4.71 33.51 -17.74
N GLN A 368 -5.65 33.54 -16.79
CA GLN A 368 -7.04 33.92 -17.02
C GLN A 368 -7.55 34.77 -15.86
N PRO A 369 -7.07 36.02 -15.73
CA PRO A 369 -7.48 36.89 -14.62
C PRO A 369 -9.01 37.13 -14.57
N TYR A 370 -9.68 37.09 -15.72
CA TYR A 370 -11.14 37.26 -15.81
C TYR A 370 -11.94 35.96 -15.56
N ALA A 371 -11.32 34.81 -15.66
CA ALA A 371 -11.98 33.51 -15.43
C ALA A 371 -12.24 33.22 -13.95
N LEU A 372 -11.51 33.88 -13.06
CA LEU A 372 -11.58 33.70 -11.60
C LEU A 372 -12.35 34.84 -10.91
N SER A 373 -12.82 35.83 -11.64
CA SER A 373 -13.73 36.82 -11.07
C SER A 373 -15.07 36.16 -10.77
N LEU A 374 -15.14 35.52 -9.60
CA LEU A 374 -16.46 35.30 -8.99
C LEU A 374 -17.16 36.63 -8.89
N PRO A 375 -18.48 36.72 -9.19
CA PRO A 375 -19.22 37.91 -8.97
C PRO A 375 -18.95 38.41 -7.56
N ARG A 376 -18.70 39.72 -7.41
CA ARG A 376 -18.54 40.32 -6.09
C ARG A 376 -19.78 40.04 -5.27
N PRO A 377 -19.66 39.52 -4.03
CA PRO A 377 -20.85 39.33 -3.21
C PRO A 377 -21.61 40.62 -3.08
N SER A 378 -22.90 40.59 -3.41
CA SER A 378 -23.82 41.68 -3.12
C SER A 378 -23.82 41.96 -1.61
N ARG A 379 -24.13 43.20 -1.22
CA ARG A 379 -24.04 43.72 0.16
C ARG A 379 -24.85 42.99 1.26
N GLY A 380 -25.46 41.85 0.96
CA GLY A 380 -26.06 40.99 1.97
C GLY A 380 -24.99 40.05 2.53
N GLY A 381 -24.76 40.03 3.81
CA GLY A 381 -23.70 39.36 4.55
C GLY A 381 -23.19 37.98 4.03
N PRO A 382 -22.22 37.34 4.62
CA PRO A 382 -21.47 36.24 4.02
C PRO A 382 -22.32 35.04 3.52
N PHE A 383 -23.58 34.98 3.94
CA PHE A 383 -24.51 33.87 3.62
C PHE A 383 -25.47 34.20 2.44
N GLY A 384 -25.87 35.47 2.27
CA GLY A 384 -26.52 35.93 1.04
C GLY A 384 -25.61 35.75 -0.16
N ALA A 385 -24.30 35.93 0.04
CA ALA A 385 -23.26 35.65 -0.94
C ALA A 385 -23.15 34.17 -1.35
N CYS A 386 -23.36 33.22 -0.46
CA CYS A 386 -23.25 31.81 -0.78
C CYS A 386 -24.44 31.29 -1.61
N ALA A 387 -25.67 31.68 -1.23
CA ALA A 387 -26.89 31.36 -1.99
C ALA A 387 -26.90 32.05 -3.35
N GLU A 388 -26.47 33.33 -3.42
CA GLU A 388 -26.33 34.08 -4.67
C GLU A 388 -25.19 33.51 -5.54
N ALA A 389 -24.05 33.11 -4.94
CA ALA A 389 -22.96 32.43 -5.64
C ALA A 389 -23.42 31.10 -6.21
N LEU A 390 -24.24 30.32 -5.51
CA LEU A 390 -24.82 29.07 -6.01
C LEU A 390 -25.75 29.32 -7.20
N ARG A 391 -26.66 30.30 -7.10
CA ARG A 391 -27.57 30.69 -8.19
C ARG A 391 -26.82 31.26 -9.39
N GLN A 392 -25.80 32.09 -9.16
CA GLN A 392 -24.96 32.64 -10.21
C GLN A 392 -24.05 31.58 -10.83
N THR A 393 -23.53 30.61 -10.04
CA THR A 393 -22.78 29.47 -10.55
C THR A 393 -23.66 28.58 -11.42
N GLN A 394 -24.92 28.34 -11.04
CA GLN A 394 -25.89 27.64 -11.89
C GLN A 394 -26.14 28.37 -13.19
N ARG A 395 -26.45 29.69 -13.15
CA ARG A 395 -26.66 30.51 -14.35
C ARG A 395 -25.42 30.60 -15.24
N TRP A 396 -24.23 30.59 -14.64
CA TRP A 396 -22.95 30.63 -15.34
C TRP A 396 -22.56 29.30 -16.00
N LEU A 397 -22.82 28.17 -15.36
CA LEU A 397 -22.59 26.83 -15.92
C LEU A 397 -23.50 26.55 -17.13
N VAL A 398 -24.69 27.13 -17.19
CA VAL A 398 -25.63 26.96 -18.30
C VAL A 398 -25.15 27.67 -19.59
N THR A 399 -24.18 28.59 -19.51
CA THR A 399 -23.64 29.24 -20.71
C THR A 399 -22.46 28.47 -21.30
N ARG A 400 -22.38 28.31 -22.64
CA ARG A 400 -21.25 27.64 -23.31
C ARG A 400 -19.87 28.19 -22.88
N ARG A 401 -19.77 29.50 -22.65
CA ARG A 401 -18.55 30.18 -22.17
C ARG A 401 -18.26 29.87 -20.70
N GLY A 402 -19.25 29.67 -19.88
CA GLY A 402 -19.11 29.28 -18.47
C GLY A 402 -18.59 27.84 -18.35
N LEU A 403 -19.20 26.92 -19.09
CA LEU A 403 -18.81 25.50 -19.10
C LEU A 403 -17.37 25.33 -19.60
N SER A 404 -16.98 25.98 -20.70
CA SER A 404 -15.60 25.87 -21.20
C SER A 404 -14.55 26.39 -20.20
N ARG A 405 -14.85 27.52 -19.52
CA ARG A 405 -13.97 28.09 -18.50
C ARG A 405 -13.86 27.16 -17.27
N TRP A 406 -14.97 26.54 -16.87
CA TRP A 406 -14.99 25.56 -15.79
C TRP A 406 -14.15 24.33 -16.17
N LEU A 407 -14.34 23.76 -17.37
CA LEU A 407 -13.56 22.63 -17.85
C LEU A 407 -12.05 22.93 -17.87
N VAL A 408 -11.64 24.08 -18.41
CA VAL A 408 -10.24 24.49 -18.43
C VAL A 408 -9.67 24.63 -17.03
N ARG A 409 -10.43 25.22 -16.11
CA ARG A 409 -10.04 25.38 -14.71
C ARG A 409 -9.83 24.02 -14.04
N GLU A 410 -10.81 23.12 -14.16
CA GLU A 410 -10.74 21.80 -13.53
C GLU A 410 -9.63 20.93 -14.15
N THR A 411 -9.44 21.01 -15.49
CA THR A 411 -8.35 20.29 -16.17
C THR A 411 -6.98 20.76 -15.67
N ILE A 412 -6.73 22.07 -15.64
CA ILE A 412 -5.46 22.61 -15.14
C ILE A 412 -5.26 22.22 -13.67
N THR A 413 -6.30 22.32 -12.85
CA THR A 413 -6.23 21.93 -11.44
C THR A 413 -5.91 20.45 -11.28
N GLY A 414 -6.59 19.58 -12.04
CA GLY A 414 -6.36 18.14 -12.03
C GLY A 414 -4.97 17.77 -12.50
N VAL A 415 -4.47 18.35 -13.59
CA VAL A 415 -3.11 18.11 -14.11
C VAL A 415 -2.05 18.53 -13.09
N VAL A 416 -2.19 19.74 -12.51
CA VAL A 416 -1.24 20.23 -11.48
C VAL A 416 -1.28 19.34 -10.24
N ALA A 417 -2.46 18.91 -9.80
CA ALA A 417 -2.61 17.99 -8.67
C ALA A 417 -1.91 16.66 -8.97
N THR A 418 -2.14 16.08 -10.14
CA THR A 418 -1.50 14.82 -10.57
C THR A 418 0.01 14.96 -10.59
N ILE A 419 0.59 16.00 -11.19
CA ILE A 419 2.03 16.21 -11.26
C ILE A 419 2.66 16.34 -9.88
N VAL A 420 2.04 17.12 -9.00
CA VAL A 420 2.61 17.39 -7.66
C VAL A 420 2.52 16.17 -6.75
N THR A 421 1.47 15.34 -6.88
CA THR A 421 1.30 14.13 -6.06
C THR A 421 1.94 12.89 -6.69
N ALA A 422 2.24 12.91 -8.00
CA ALA A 422 2.82 11.78 -8.73
C ALA A 422 4.07 11.17 -8.07
N PRO A 423 5.06 11.94 -7.54
CA PRO A 423 6.23 11.35 -6.90
C PRO A 423 5.88 10.42 -5.74
N LEU A 424 4.94 10.83 -4.89
CA LEU A 424 4.48 10.05 -3.73
C LEU A 424 3.68 8.83 -4.16
N ILE A 425 2.79 9.00 -5.14
CA ILE A 425 1.94 7.92 -5.66
C ILE A 425 2.80 6.88 -6.38
N ALA A 426 3.71 7.32 -7.26
CA ALA A 426 4.62 6.43 -7.99
C ALA A 426 5.55 5.67 -7.04
N TRP A 427 6.12 6.36 -6.05
CA TRP A 427 7.00 5.74 -5.06
C TRP A 427 6.29 4.67 -4.22
N THR A 428 5.06 4.96 -3.79
CA THR A 428 4.32 4.08 -2.88
C THR A 428 3.61 2.94 -3.59
N PHE A 429 2.98 3.25 -4.73
CA PHE A 429 2.12 2.30 -5.44
C PHE A 429 2.72 1.76 -6.74
N GLY A 430 3.85 2.31 -7.22
CA GLY A 430 4.48 1.93 -8.49
C GLY A 430 3.64 2.26 -9.73
N ARG A 431 2.57 3.07 -9.59
CA ARG A 431 1.63 3.39 -10.67
C ARG A 431 1.08 4.80 -10.54
N VAL A 432 0.81 5.45 -11.68
CA VAL A 432 0.20 6.79 -11.75
C VAL A 432 -0.93 6.76 -12.77
N SER A 433 -2.12 7.18 -12.37
CA SER A 433 -3.26 7.31 -13.30
C SER A 433 -3.12 8.55 -14.18
N VAL A 434 -3.11 8.34 -15.51
CA VAL A 434 -3.08 9.43 -16.49
C VAL A 434 -4.46 10.06 -16.63
N LEU A 435 -5.50 9.27 -16.40
CA LEU A 435 -6.91 9.71 -16.53
C LEU A 435 -7.42 10.47 -15.31
N ALA A 436 -6.65 10.53 -14.21
CA ALA A 436 -7.06 11.22 -12.99
C ALA A 436 -7.65 12.63 -13.19
N PRO A 437 -7.13 13.53 -14.06
CA PRO A 437 -7.74 14.84 -14.29
C PRO A 437 -9.15 14.74 -14.86
N VAL A 438 -9.39 13.82 -15.79
CA VAL A 438 -10.69 13.63 -16.46
C VAL A 438 -11.71 12.99 -15.51
N THR A 439 -11.31 11.90 -14.85
CA THR A 439 -12.19 11.19 -13.90
C THR A 439 -12.60 12.05 -12.74
N ASN A 440 -11.72 12.92 -12.24
CA ASN A 440 -12.04 13.88 -11.18
C ASN A 440 -13.05 14.96 -11.63
N ILE A 441 -12.98 15.41 -12.89
CA ILE A 441 -13.98 16.33 -13.46
C ILE A 441 -15.37 15.68 -13.45
N LEU A 442 -15.46 14.38 -13.76
CA LEU A 442 -16.73 13.66 -13.79
C LEU A 442 -17.21 13.29 -12.38
N ALA A 443 -16.32 12.83 -11.51
CA ALA A 443 -16.66 12.38 -10.16
C ALA A 443 -16.96 13.52 -9.19
N GLY A 444 -16.31 14.68 -9.36
CA GLY A 444 -16.42 15.82 -8.45
C GLY A 444 -17.87 16.28 -8.22
N PRO A 445 -18.66 16.59 -9.26
CA PRO A 445 -20.07 16.97 -9.12
C PRO A 445 -20.93 15.89 -8.45
N ILE A 446 -20.67 14.62 -8.78
CA ILE A 446 -21.39 13.47 -8.19
C ILE A 446 -21.14 13.42 -6.69
N VAL A 447 -19.88 13.49 -6.25
CA VAL A 447 -19.51 13.45 -4.82
C VAL A 447 -20.05 14.69 -4.09
N ALA A 448 -20.04 15.87 -4.71
CA ALA A 448 -20.57 17.09 -4.14
C ALA A 448 -22.08 17.00 -3.81
N PHE A 449 -22.83 16.25 -4.61
CA PHE A 449 -24.25 15.95 -4.35
C PHE A 449 -24.42 14.78 -3.40
N LEU A 450 -23.68 13.68 -3.63
CA LEU A 450 -23.82 12.42 -2.91
C LEU A 450 -23.49 12.56 -1.43
N GLN A 451 -22.43 13.27 -1.09
CA GLN A 451 -21.97 13.34 0.29
C GLN A 451 -23.01 13.98 1.26
N PRO A 452 -23.62 15.14 0.97
CA PRO A 452 -24.69 15.68 1.80
C PRO A 452 -25.89 14.73 1.88
N ALA A 453 -26.27 14.05 0.78
CA ALA A 453 -27.36 13.09 0.76
C ALA A 453 -27.12 11.90 1.69
N LEU A 454 -25.88 11.33 1.69
CA LEU A 454 -25.51 10.25 2.59
C LEU A 454 -25.58 10.67 4.06
N PHE A 455 -25.12 11.87 4.40
CA PHE A 455 -25.26 12.41 5.76
C PHE A 455 -26.72 12.64 6.15
N LEU A 456 -27.52 13.15 5.21
CA LEU A 456 -28.95 13.35 5.44
C LEU A 456 -29.69 12.03 5.69
N ALA A 457 -29.35 10.96 4.95
CA ALA A 457 -29.90 9.62 5.18
C ALA A 457 -29.57 9.11 6.60
N LEU A 458 -28.33 9.34 7.06
CA LEU A 458 -27.92 8.95 8.43
C LEU A 458 -28.64 9.79 9.50
N LEU A 459 -28.79 11.09 9.31
CA LEU A 459 -29.50 11.98 10.22
C LEU A 459 -31.00 11.63 10.28
N ALA A 460 -31.57 11.23 9.15
CA ALA A 460 -32.97 10.82 9.05
C ALA A 460 -33.21 9.37 9.55
N SER A 461 -32.15 8.63 9.93
CA SER A 461 -32.27 7.20 10.32
C SER A 461 -33.24 6.90 11.47
N PRO A 462 -33.62 7.83 12.38
CA PRO A 462 -34.73 7.59 13.31
C PRO A 462 -36.10 7.53 12.62
N LEU A 463 -36.21 8.05 11.39
CA LEU A 463 -37.38 8.03 10.53
C LEU A 463 -37.11 7.10 9.35
N ASP A 464 -37.08 5.78 9.59
CA ASP A 464 -36.66 4.76 8.62
C ASP A 464 -37.22 4.96 7.18
N PRO A 465 -38.52 5.23 6.94
CA PRO A 465 -39.02 5.40 5.57
C PRO A 465 -38.37 6.57 4.83
N ILE A 466 -38.11 7.68 5.51
CA ILE A 466 -37.45 8.87 4.93
C ILE A 466 -35.99 8.57 4.65
N ALA A 467 -35.30 7.93 5.61
CA ALA A 467 -33.90 7.55 5.45
C ALA A 467 -33.72 6.58 4.28
N GLN A 468 -34.63 5.61 4.11
CA GLN A 468 -34.57 4.64 3.02
C GLN A 468 -34.79 5.30 1.67
N VAL A 469 -35.76 6.22 1.54
CA VAL A 469 -35.97 6.98 0.29
C VAL A 469 -34.71 7.76 -0.12
N ILE A 470 -34.04 8.40 0.84
CA ILE A 470 -32.80 9.13 0.57
C ILE A 470 -31.67 8.17 0.19
N ALA A 471 -31.58 7.02 0.87
CA ALA A 471 -30.59 5.97 0.56
C ALA A 471 -30.80 5.41 -0.85
N ASP A 472 -32.04 5.10 -1.23
CA ASP A 472 -32.38 4.61 -2.56
C ASP A 472 -32.14 5.67 -3.65
N ALA A 473 -32.44 6.94 -3.39
CA ALA A 473 -32.09 8.03 -4.29
C ALA A 473 -30.56 8.18 -4.49
N SER A 474 -29.78 7.81 -3.49
CA SER A 474 -28.30 7.81 -3.55
C SER A 474 -27.73 6.63 -4.36
N ALA A 475 -28.54 5.62 -4.70
CA ALA A 475 -28.10 4.43 -5.41
C ALA A 475 -27.52 4.74 -6.80
N LEU A 476 -28.19 5.61 -7.56
CA LEU A 476 -27.76 6.00 -8.91
C LEU A 476 -26.42 6.77 -8.90
N PRO A 477 -26.20 7.81 -8.09
CA PRO A 477 -24.90 8.47 -7.96
C PRO A 477 -23.77 7.52 -7.53
N ILE A 478 -24.04 6.59 -6.60
CA ILE A 478 -23.05 5.57 -6.18
C ILE A 478 -22.68 4.66 -7.36
N ALA A 479 -23.67 4.14 -8.09
CA ALA A 479 -23.45 3.29 -9.25
C ALA A 479 -22.68 4.04 -10.35
N LEU A 480 -23.03 5.30 -10.61
CA LEU A 480 -22.35 6.12 -11.62
C LEU A 480 -20.87 6.36 -11.25
N LEU A 481 -20.57 6.56 -9.97
CA LEU A 481 -19.21 6.71 -9.50
C LEU A 481 -18.38 5.42 -9.71
N ASP A 482 -18.95 4.23 -9.42
CA ASP A 482 -18.31 2.95 -9.68
C ASP A 482 -18.14 2.69 -11.18
N HIS A 483 -19.12 3.04 -12.01
CA HIS A 483 -19.03 2.92 -13.46
C HIS A 483 -17.94 3.81 -14.07
N ILE A 484 -17.79 5.05 -13.60
CA ILE A 484 -16.71 5.94 -14.04
C ILE A 484 -15.35 5.33 -13.69
N ALA A 485 -15.21 4.78 -12.48
CA ALA A 485 -13.98 4.12 -12.07
C ALA A 485 -13.70 2.86 -12.91
N ALA A 486 -14.71 2.03 -13.17
CA ALA A 486 -14.60 0.82 -13.98
C ALA A 486 -14.26 1.12 -15.45
N ALA A 487 -14.96 2.07 -16.07
CA ALA A 487 -14.72 2.48 -17.45
C ALA A 487 -13.31 3.07 -17.64
N ALA A 488 -12.88 3.94 -16.71
CA ALA A 488 -11.53 4.51 -16.77
C ALA A 488 -10.45 3.43 -16.59
N ALA A 489 -10.62 2.50 -15.64
CA ALA A 489 -9.66 1.43 -15.40
C ALA A 489 -9.57 0.41 -16.56
N ALA A 490 -10.62 0.29 -17.37
CA ALA A 490 -10.66 -0.59 -18.54
C ALA A 490 -9.95 -0.01 -19.79
N LEU A 491 -9.63 1.30 -19.79
CA LEU A 491 -8.95 1.91 -20.93
C LEU A 491 -7.47 1.50 -20.98
N PRO A 492 -6.96 1.13 -22.16
CA PRO A 492 -5.52 0.92 -22.33
C PRO A 492 -4.77 2.20 -22.01
N PHE A 493 -3.62 2.08 -21.36
CA PHE A 493 -2.79 3.21 -20.89
C PHE A 493 -3.41 4.13 -19.84
N ALA A 494 -4.53 3.72 -19.20
CA ALA A 494 -5.11 4.44 -18.07
C ALA A 494 -4.10 4.66 -16.94
N VAL A 495 -3.17 3.74 -16.80
CA VAL A 495 -2.15 3.72 -15.75
C VAL A 495 -0.75 3.60 -16.36
N VAL A 496 0.14 4.48 -15.93
CA VAL A 496 1.58 4.36 -16.20
C VAL A 496 2.24 3.69 -14.99
N HIS A 497 2.84 2.53 -15.22
CA HIS A 497 3.65 1.85 -14.21
C HIS A 497 5.03 2.49 -14.15
N VAL A 498 5.40 2.99 -12.99
CA VAL A 498 6.68 3.68 -12.77
C VAL A 498 7.49 2.86 -11.78
N ALA A 499 8.64 2.34 -12.23
CA ALA A 499 9.59 1.71 -11.31
C ALA A 499 10.06 2.77 -10.29
N PRO A 500 9.95 2.53 -8.97
CA PRO A 500 10.40 3.47 -7.94
C PRO A 500 11.93 3.48 -7.85
N THR A 501 12.57 3.99 -8.92
CA THR A 501 14.01 4.18 -8.98
C THR A 501 14.36 5.58 -8.49
N LEU A 502 15.58 5.75 -7.95
CA LEU A 502 16.04 7.04 -7.50
C LEU A 502 15.99 8.12 -8.61
N PRO A 503 16.42 7.86 -9.86
CA PRO A 503 16.28 8.83 -10.94
C PRO A 503 14.84 9.21 -11.26
N ALA A 504 13.90 8.23 -11.25
CA ALA A 504 12.49 8.52 -11.45
C ALA A 504 11.92 9.39 -10.33
N ALA A 505 12.28 9.10 -9.08
CA ALA A 505 11.88 9.91 -7.91
C ALA A 505 12.44 11.33 -7.97
N ILE A 506 13.72 11.50 -8.36
CA ILE A 506 14.34 12.82 -8.56
C ILE A 506 13.64 13.57 -9.68
N GLY A 507 13.43 12.96 -10.85
CA GLY A 507 12.74 13.57 -11.97
C GLY A 507 11.33 14.04 -11.61
N ALA A 508 10.53 13.16 -10.98
CA ALA A 508 9.20 13.51 -10.54
C ALA A 508 9.20 14.61 -9.45
N GLY A 509 10.16 14.56 -8.51
CA GLY A 509 10.36 15.61 -7.50
C GLY A 509 10.72 16.97 -8.12
N LEU A 510 11.63 17.00 -9.10
CA LEU A 510 11.99 18.19 -9.86
C LEU A 510 10.77 18.77 -10.60
N ALA A 511 9.95 17.92 -11.21
CA ALA A 511 8.71 18.35 -11.86
C ALA A 511 7.76 19.03 -10.86
N SER A 512 7.56 18.44 -9.68
CA SER A 512 6.72 19.02 -8.62
C SER A 512 7.27 20.36 -8.13
N VAL A 513 8.57 20.45 -7.89
CA VAL A 513 9.24 21.71 -7.49
C VAL A 513 9.10 22.77 -8.58
N ALA A 514 9.26 22.40 -9.85
CA ALA A 514 9.12 23.31 -10.98
C ALA A 514 7.71 23.89 -11.09
N VAL A 515 6.66 23.07 -10.92
CA VAL A 515 5.27 23.51 -10.89
C VAL A 515 5.03 24.50 -9.75
N VAL A 516 5.51 24.21 -8.54
CA VAL A 516 5.37 25.11 -7.39
C VAL A 516 6.15 26.40 -7.62
N ARG A 517 7.37 26.33 -8.17
CA ARG A 517 8.19 27.53 -8.50
C ARG A 517 7.55 28.40 -9.57
N ALA A 518 6.84 27.80 -10.53
CA ALA A 518 6.08 28.54 -11.54
C ALA A 518 5.10 29.55 -10.92
N THR A 519 4.57 29.26 -9.71
CA THR A 519 3.63 30.16 -9.01
C THR A 519 4.27 31.47 -8.55
N ALA A 520 5.57 31.45 -8.23
CA ALA A 520 6.33 32.61 -7.73
C ALA A 520 7.16 33.29 -8.83
N ALA A 521 7.39 32.63 -9.97
CA ALA A 521 8.24 33.12 -11.03
C ALA A 521 7.56 34.21 -11.87
N ARG A 522 8.30 35.20 -12.35
CA ARG A 522 7.79 36.21 -13.28
C ARG A 522 7.34 35.60 -14.62
N ARG A 523 8.08 34.59 -15.12
CA ARG A 523 7.76 33.82 -16.33
C ARG A 523 7.48 32.38 -15.93
N THR A 524 6.26 31.88 -16.13
CA THR A 524 5.83 30.51 -15.78
C THR A 524 6.28 29.46 -16.79
N GLY A 525 6.34 29.82 -18.08
CA GLY A 525 6.59 28.90 -19.19
C GLY A 525 7.89 28.07 -19.06
N PRO A 526 9.06 28.65 -18.72
CA PRO A 526 10.30 27.88 -18.53
C PRO A 526 10.16 26.80 -17.45
N TRP A 527 9.51 27.12 -16.33
CA TRP A 527 9.32 26.17 -15.24
C TRP A 527 8.37 25.03 -15.59
N LEU A 528 7.31 25.32 -16.33
CA LEU A 528 6.39 24.27 -16.79
C LEU A 528 7.03 23.38 -17.87
N ARG A 529 7.87 23.93 -18.75
CA ARG A 529 8.68 23.12 -19.67
C ARG A 529 9.67 22.22 -18.92
N MET A 530 10.35 22.75 -17.91
CA MET A 530 11.23 21.95 -17.04
C MET A 530 10.46 20.83 -16.34
N ALA A 531 9.26 21.09 -15.83
CA ALA A 531 8.41 20.06 -15.24
C ALA A 531 8.07 18.95 -16.26
N ALA A 532 7.69 19.32 -17.50
CA ALA A 532 7.37 18.36 -18.54
C ALA A 532 8.59 17.50 -18.91
N VAL A 533 9.77 18.11 -19.12
CA VAL A 533 11.01 17.37 -19.41
C VAL A 533 11.37 16.43 -18.27
N ALA A 534 11.28 16.90 -17.01
CA ALA A 534 11.59 16.08 -15.85
C ALA A 534 10.64 14.86 -15.72
N LEU A 535 9.35 15.04 -16.05
CA LEU A 535 8.40 13.92 -16.09
C LEU A 535 8.71 12.93 -17.21
N VAL A 536 9.04 13.40 -18.40
CA VAL A 536 9.45 12.53 -19.51
C VAL A 536 10.65 11.69 -19.10
N VAL A 537 11.68 12.33 -18.54
CA VAL A 537 12.88 11.62 -18.04
C VAL A 537 12.49 10.60 -16.95
N ALA A 538 11.63 10.98 -15.98
CA ALA A 538 11.22 10.08 -14.91
C ALA A 538 10.50 8.82 -15.44
N VAL A 539 9.65 8.96 -16.45
CA VAL A 539 8.87 7.85 -17.03
C VAL A 539 9.75 6.96 -17.93
N TRP A 540 10.60 7.58 -18.76
CA TRP A 540 11.37 6.84 -19.78
C TRP A 540 12.71 6.30 -19.27
N TRP A 541 13.23 6.81 -18.14
CA TRP A 541 14.52 6.38 -17.59
C TRP A 541 14.65 4.85 -17.42
N PRO A 542 13.64 4.12 -16.91
CA PRO A 542 13.73 2.67 -16.76
C PRO A 542 13.85 1.92 -18.09
N THR A 543 13.28 2.46 -19.18
CA THR A 543 13.31 1.83 -20.51
C THR A 543 14.65 2.03 -21.23
N VAL A 544 15.33 3.15 -20.94
CA VAL A 544 16.65 3.47 -21.51
C VAL A 544 17.77 2.74 -20.78
N ARG A 545 17.60 2.46 -19.50
CA ARG A 545 18.56 1.70 -18.70
C ARG A 545 18.38 0.23 -19.02
N GLY A 546 19.42 -0.39 -19.64
CA GLY A 546 19.45 -1.84 -19.87
C GLY A 546 19.20 -2.64 -18.59
N GLY A 547 19.07 -3.98 -18.71
CA GLY A 547 18.89 -4.88 -17.58
C GLY A 547 20.03 -4.79 -16.54
N PRO A 548 19.96 -5.55 -15.45
CA PRO A 548 20.93 -5.46 -14.35
C PRO A 548 22.35 -5.89 -14.73
N GLY A 549 22.55 -6.49 -15.91
CA GLY A 549 23.85 -7.02 -16.36
C GLY A 549 24.27 -8.31 -15.66
N VAL A 550 23.46 -8.81 -14.71
CA VAL A 550 23.63 -10.03 -13.92
C VAL A 550 22.32 -10.81 -13.92
N LEU A 551 22.39 -12.12 -13.63
CA LEU A 551 21.19 -12.88 -13.29
C LEU A 551 20.82 -12.58 -11.82
N GLU A 552 19.57 -12.16 -11.59
CA GLU A 552 18.99 -12.03 -10.26
C GLU A 552 17.96 -13.15 -10.07
N VAL A 553 18.03 -13.87 -8.96
CA VAL A 553 17.04 -14.87 -8.51
C VAL A 553 16.38 -14.35 -7.24
N HIS A 554 15.08 -14.12 -7.30
CA HIS A 554 14.31 -13.56 -6.21
C HIS A 554 13.39 -14.62 -5.62
N MET A 555 13.50 -14.89 -4.33
CA MET A 555 12.49 -15.57 -3.53
C MET A 555 11.57 -14.50 -2.96
N ILE A 556 10.32 -14.45 -3.42
CA ILE A 556 9.36 -13.42 -3.02
C ILE A 556 8.57 -13.96 -1.82
N ASP A 557 8.53 -13.20 -0.72
CA ASP A 557 7.71 -13.56 0.44
C ASP A 557 6.21 -13.42 0.10
N VAL A 558 5.56 -14.55 -0.08
CA VAL A 558 4.11 -14.69 -0.35
C VAL A 558 3.35 -15.28 0.85
N GLY A 559 4.02 -15.46 2.00
CA GLY A 559 3.56 -16.23 3.13
C GLY A 559 3.79 -17.73 2.90
N GLN A 560 2.80 -18.58 3.22
CA GLN A 560 2.92 -20.01 2.94
C GLN A 560 2.67 -20.25 1.44
N GLY A 561 3.67 -20.80 0.73
CA GLY A 561 3.64 -21.06 -0.70
C GLY A 561 4.89 -20.57 -1.43
N ASP A 562 4.97 -20.80 -2.74
CA ASP A 562 6.11 -20.45 -3.56
C ASP A 562 5.82 -19.30 -4.53
N ALA A 563 6.76 -18.39 -4.64
CA ALA A 563 6.86 -17.45 -5.74
C ALA A 563 8.33 -17.05 -5.96
N PHE A 564 8.89 -17.49 -7.07
CA PHE A 564 10.24 -17.12 -7.47
C PHE A 564 10.21 -16.31 -8.76
N ALA A 565 11.11 -15.36 -8.88
CA ALA A 565 11.25 -14.55 -10.07
C ALA A 565 12.72 -14.42 -10.45
N LEU A 566 13.06 -14.81 -11.67
CA LEU A 566 14.41 -14.72 -12.21
C LEU A 566 14.46 -13.55 -13.18
N ARG A 567 15.35 -12.61 -12.95
CA ARG A 567 15.58 -11.46 -13.82
C ARG A 567 16.85 -11.66 -14.60
N THR A 568 16.72 -11.78 -15.91
CA THR A 568 17.86 -12.00 -16.81
C THR A 568 18.79 -10.77 -16.87
N PRO A 569 20.02 -10.91 -17.34
CA PRO A 569 20.95 -9.79 -17.50
C PRO A 569 20.42 -8.63 -18.34
N ARG A 570 19.53 -8.91 -19.29
CA ARG A 570 18.84 -7.89 -20.09
C ARG A 570 17.54 -7.37 -19.49
N GLY A 571 17.15 -7.86 -18.29
CA GLY A 571 16.01 -7.37 -17.53
C GLY A 571 14.66 -8.03 -17.83
N ARG A 572 14.63 -9.12 -18.64
CA ARG A 572 13.42 -9.95 -18.82
C ARG A 572 13.22 -10.88 -17.64
N TRP A 573 11.97 -11.29 -17.42
CA TRP A 573 11.61 -12.13 -16.29
C TRP A 573 11.19 -13.54 -16.68
N VAL A 574 11.57 -14.48 -15.84
CA VAL A 574 11.02 -15.83 -15.75
C VAL A 574 10.42 -15.98 -14.36
N LEU A 575 9.17 -16.35 -14.27
CA LEU A 575 8.49 -16.57 -12.99
C LEU A 575 8.31 -18.07 -12.75
N ILE A 576 8.44 -18.50 -11.50
CA ILE A 576 8.14 -19.86 -11.04
C ILE A 576 7.17 -19.72 -9.89
N ASP A 577 5.95 -20.20 -10.08
CA ASP A 577 4.82 -20.11 -9.16
C ASP A 577 4.37 -18.66 -8.85
N ALA A 578 3.24 -18.52 -8.16
CA ALA A 578 2.61 -17.23 -7.89
C ALA A 578 2.04 -17.10 -6.47
N GLY A 579 2.29 -18.08 -5.60
CA GLY A 579 1.80 -18.11 -4.23
C GLY A 579 0.31 -18.39 -4.09
N PRO A 580 -0.20 -18.36 -2.85
CA PRO A 580 -1.56 -18.75 -2.50
C PRO A 580 -2.62 -17.74 -2.93
N SER A 581 -3.88 -18.23 -2.97
CA SER A 581 -5.06 -17.38 -2.90
C SER A 581 -5.82 -17.59 -1.59
N TRP A 582 -6.62 -16.59 -1.24
CA TRP A 582 -7.50 -16.59 -0.07
C TRP A 582 -8.78 -15.82 -0.39
N ASP A 583 -9.74 -15.88 0.52
CA ASP A 583 -10.99 -15.12 0.35
C ASP A 583 -10.70 -13.61 0.22
N GLY A 584 -11.06 -13.05 -0.94
CA GLY A 584 -10.88 -11.63 -1.26
C GLY A 584 -9.54 -11.21 -1.85
N GLY A 585 -8.60 -12.16 -2.17
CA GLY A 585 -7.34 -11.81 -2.80
C GLY A 585 -6.42 -12.97 -3.09
N ASP A 586 -5.24 -12.65 -3.63
CA ASP A 586 -4.19 -13.62 -3.92
C ASP A 586 -2.79 -12.99 -3.81
N ALA A 587 -1.77 -13.85 -3.67
CA ALA A 587 -0.38 -13.45 -3.55
C ALA A 587 0.17 -12.88 -4.86
N GLY A 588 -0.30 -13.38 -6.00
CA GLY A 588 0.08 -12.88 -7.32
C GLY A 588 -0.16 -11.38 -7.41
N ARG A 589 -1.40 -10.96 -7.10
CA ARG A 589 -1.80 -9.55 -7.12
C ARG A 589 -1.16 -8.72 -6.02
N ARG A 590 -1.04 -9.28 -4.82
CA ARG A 590 -0.57 -8.54 -3.64
C ARG A 590 0.95 -8.39 -3.59
N ALA A 591 1.70 -9.42 -4.01
CA ALA A 591 3.15 -9.49 -3.88
C ALA A 591 3.85 -9.56 -5.23
N VAL A 592 3.56 -10.57 -6.07
CA VAL A 592 4.35 -10.88 -7.28
C VAL A 592 4.23 -9.77 -8.33
N VAL A 593 3.00 -9.37 -8.70
CA VAL A 593 2.76 -8.34 -9.71
C VAL A 593 3.42 -7.00 -9.34
N PRO A 594 3.20 -6.44 -8.14
CA PRO A 594 3.87 -5.21 -7.75
C PRO A 594 5.38 -5.35 -7.68
N TYR A 595 5.90 -6.53 -7.28
CA TYR A 595 7.33 -6.80 -7.19
C TYR A 595 8.03 -6.70 -8.54
N VAL A 596 7.45 -7.34 -9.57
CA VAL A 596 7.96 -7.32 -10.95
C VAL A 596 7.77 -5.95 -11.58
N GLN A 597 6.58 -5.37 -11.48
CA GLN A 597 6.27 -4.06 -12.08
C GLN A 597 7.18 -2.94 -11.54
N ARG A 598 7.48 -2.93 -10.24
CA ARG A 598 8.40 -1.95 -9.63
C ARG A 598 9.83 -2.01 -10.20
N ARG A 599 10.25 -3.16 -10.72
CA ARG A 599 11.59 -3.36 -11.28
C ARG A 599 11.61 -3.23 -12.79
N GLY A 600 10.44 -3.22 -13.42
CA GLY A 600 10.28 -3.16 -14.87
C GLY A 600 10.76 -4.43 -15.58
N GLY A 601 10.53 -4.50 -16.87
CA GLY A 601 10.87 -5.64 -17.73
C GLY A 601 9.65 -6.50 -18.07
N ALA A 602 9.68 -7.17 -19.21
CA ALA A 602 8.63 -8.05 -19.68
C ALA A 602 8.81 -9.47 -19.10
N VAL A 603 7.70 -10.16 -18.83
CA VAL A 603 7.70 -11.57 -18.43
C VAL A 603 7.71 -12.44 -19.69
N ALA A 604 8.82 -13.15 -19.91
CA ALA A 604 8.97 -14.03 -21.06
C ALA A 604 8.38 -15.42 -20.82
N LEU A 605 8.46 -15.92 -19.58
CA LEU A 605 8.03 -17.26 -19.22
C LEU A 605 7.44 -17.26 -17.80
N MET A 606 6.36 -18.00 -17.61
CA MET A 606 5.88 -18.40 -16.30
C MET A 606 5.82 -19.94 -16.23
N ILE A 607 6.43 -20.51 -15.21
CA ILE A 607 6.44 -21.94 -14.92
C ILE A 607 5.54 -22.17 -13.71
N LEU A 608 4.57 -23.06 -13.82
CA LEU A 608 3.84 -23.60 -12.70
C LEU A 608 4.50 -24.92 -12.30
N SER A 609 5.00 -25.01 -11.07
CA SER A 609 5.60 -26.26 -10.58
C SER A 609 4.54 -27.36 -10.50
N HIS A 610 3.44 -27.09 -9.82
CA HIS A 610 2.30 -27.99 -9.71
C HIS A 610 1.05 -27.23 -9.33
N ALA A 611 -0.12 -27.89 -9.31
CA ALA A 611 -1.42 -27.20 -9.29
C ALA A 611 -2.06 -27.06 -7.89
N HIS A 612 -1.26 -27.07 -6.79
CA HIS A 612 -1.76 -26.73 -5.46
C HIS A 612 -1.98 -25.22 -5.30
N GLU A 613 -2.92 -24.87 -4.44
CA GLU A 613 -3.40 -23.49 -4.27
C GLU A 613 -2.30 -22.53 -3.78
N ASP A 614 -1.32 -23.01 -3.01
CA ASP A 614 -0.18 -22.21 -2.52
C ASP A 614 0.92 -21.96 -3.57
N HIS A 615 0.76 -22.51 -4.79
CA HIS A 615 1.62 -22.27 -5.95
C HIS A 615 0.84 -21.57 -7.07
N VAL A 616 -0.37 -22.07 -7.40
CA VAL A 616 -1.16 -21.58 -8.53
C VAL A 616 -2.17 -20.49 -8.14
N GLY A 617 -2.41 -20.28 -6.85
CA GLY A 617 -3.48 -19.41 -6.37
C GLY A 617 -3.42 -17.99 -6.92
N GLY A 618 -2.23 -17.41 -7.02
CA GLY A 618 -1.98 -16.07 -7.55
C GLY A 618 -1.80 -15.99 -9.08
N ALA A 619 -1.72 -17.14 -9.76
CA ALA A 619 -1.33 -17.20 -11.17
C ALA A 619 -2.27 -16.42 -12.11
N ALA A 620 -3.57 -16.50 -11.90
CA ALA A 620 -4.54 -15.78 -12.73
C ALA A 620 -4.31 -14.24 -12.70
N SER A 621 -3.99 -13.69 -11.53
CA SER A 621 -3.66 -12.27 -11.38
C SER A 621 -2.33 -11.91 -12.05
N VAL A 622 -1.33 -12.78 -11.97
CA VAL A 622 -0.03 -12.63 -12.64
C VAL A 622 -0.19 -12.64 -14.15
N ILE A 623 -0.93 -13.61 -14.68
CA ILE A 623 -1.20 -13.74 -16.13
C ILE A 623 -1.90 -12.49 -16.66
N ALA A 624 -2.97 -12.04 -15.98
CA ALA A 624 -3.75 -10.89 -16.40
C ALA A 624 -2.96 -9.56 -16.36
N ALA A 625 -2.06 -9.40 -15.38
CA ALA A 625 -1.35 -8.14 -15.17
C ALA A 625 0.00 -8.06 -15.87
N LEU A 626 0.72 -9.17 -15.99
CA LEU A 626 2.09 -9.22 -16.53
C LEU A 626 2.18 -9.85 -17.92
N MET A 627 1.11 -10.54 -18.37
CA MET A 627 0.98 -11.14 -19.69
C MET A 627 2.22 -11.93 -20.13
N PRO A 628 2.61 -13.02 -19.39
CA PRO A 628 3.76 -13.83 -19.75
C PRO A 628 3.61 -14.36 -21.19
N THR A 629 4.70 -14.34 -21.97
CA THR A 629 4.64 -14.82 -23.36
C THR A 629 4.35 -16.32 -23.45
N GLN A 630 4.88 -17.09 -22.49
CA GLN A 630 4.73 -18.55 -22.42
C GLN A 630 4.34 -18.97 -21.01
N TRP A 631 3.58 -20.08 -20.94
CA TRP A 631 3.23 -20.79 -19.71
C TRP A 631 3.66 -22.26 -19.83
N TRP A 632 4.43 -22.73 -18.85
CA TRP A 632 4.88 -24.10 -18.75
C TRP A 632 4.33 -24.77 -17.50
N GLU A 633 3.87 -26.02 -17.63
CA GLU A 633 3.33 -26.80 -16.50
C GLU A 633 3.41 -28.31 -16.75
N PRO A 634 3.20 -29.17 -15.71
CA PRO A 634 3.25 -30.63 -15.86
C PRO A 634 1.99 -31.20 -16.53
N ALA A 635 0.91 -30.42 -16.68
CA ALA A 635 -0.40 -30.86 -17.18
C ALA A 635 -1.06 -31.97 -16.32
N PHE A 636 -0.93 -31.84 -14.99
CA PHE A 636 -1.64 -32.70 -14.03
C PHE A 636 -3.06 -32.18 -13.81
N VAL A 637 -4.05 -33.04 -14.05
CA VAL A 637 -5.47 -32.64 -13.95
C VAL A 637 -5.91 -32.58 -12.50
N THR A 638 -6.36 -31.43 -12.05
CA THR A 638 -6.82 -31.19 -10.70
C THR A 638 -8.13 -30.42 -10.62
N SER A 639 -8.83 -30.55 -9.49
CA SER A 639 -10.05 -29.79 -9.18
C SER A 639 -9.78 -28.40 -8.58
N SER A 640 -8.51 -27.98 -8.47
CA SER A 640 -8.12 -26.68 -7.87
C SER A 640 -8.83 -25.50 -8.55
N SER A 641 -9.41 -24.63 -7.74
CA SER A 641 -10.08 -23.41 -8.23
C SER A 641 -9.08 -22.41 -8.79
N GLY A 642 -7.89 -22.32 -8.21
CA GLY A 642 -6.77 -21.49 -8.67
C GLY A 642 -6.30 -21.89 -10.05
N TYR A 643 -6.11 -23.20 -10.26
CA TYR A 643 -5.68 -23.74 -11.55
C TYR A 643 -6.70 -23.45 -12.66
N ARG A 644 -7.99 -23.66 -12.40
CA ARG A 644 -9.05 -23.31 -13.37
C ARG A 644 -9.05 -21.83 -13.71
N ARG A 645 -8.89 -20.93 -12.71
CA ARG A 645 -8.79 -19.48 -12.94
C ARG A 645 -7.57 -19.13 -13.80
N ALA A 646 -6.44 -19.77 -13.55
CA ALA A 646 -5.21 -19.57 -14.32
C ALA A 646 -5.40 -19.97 -15.79
N LEU A 647 -5.97 -21.16 -16.07
CA LEU A 647 -6.27 -21.62 -17.43
C LEU A 647 -7.26 -20.69 -18.18
N MET A 648 -8.29 -20.17 -17.48
CA MET A 648 -9.19 -19.18 -18.06
C MET A 648 -8.46 -17.87 -18.41
N ALA A 649 -7.55 -17.40 -17.54
CA ALA A 649 -6.76 -16.21 -17.79
C ALA A 649 -5.81 -16.40 -18.97
N LEU A 650 -5.14 -17.55 -19.09
CA LEU A 650 -4.29 -17.92 -20.25
C LEU A 650 -5.07 -17.89 -21.55
N ARG A 651 -6.25 -18.51 -21.55
CA ARG A 651 -7.13 -18.54 -22.73
C ARG A 651 -7.58 -17.13 -23.14
N ALA A 652 -7.95 -16.31 -22.16
CA ALA A 652 -8.40 -14.94 -22.40
C ALA A 652 -7.27 -14.04 -22.94
N GLY A 653 -6.03 -14.26 -22.49
CA GLY A 653 -4.85 -13.49 -22.90
C GLY A 653 -4.15 -14.03 -24.15
N GLY A 654 -4.50 -15.21 -24.65
CA GLY A 654 -3.87 -15.82 -25.83
C GLY A 654 -2.42 -16.25 -25.62
N GLN A 655 -1.99 -16.49 -24.37
CA GLN A 655 -0.61 -16.92 -24.08
C GLN A 655 -0.36 -18.35 -24.57
N LEU A 656 0.92 -18.62 -24.90
CA LEU A 656 1.33 -19.93 -25.36
C LEU A 656 1.45 -20.90 -24.17
N TRP A 657 0.53 -21.87 -24.09
CA TRP A 657 0.58 -22.94 -23.12
C TRP A 657 1.46 -24.10 -23.62
N ARG A 658 2.28 -24.66 -22.74
CA ARG A 658 3.11 -25.83 -23.03
C ARG A 658 3.14 -26.79 -21.86
N ARG A 659 2.92 -28.07 -22.14
CA ARG A 659 3.32 -29.16 -21.23
C ARG A 659 4.84 -29.34 -21.29
N VAL A 660 5.48 -29.42 -20.11
CA VAL A 660 6.91 -29.67 -20.03
C VAL A 660 7.23 -31.17 -20.11
N HIS A 661 8.46 -31.48 -20.49
CA HIS A 661 9.02 -32.83 -20.47
C HIS A 661 10.52 -32.78 -20.19
N PRO A 662 11.13 -33.83 -19.58
CA PRO A 662 12.56 -33.90 -19.32
C PRO A 662 13.38 -33.74 -20.60
N GLY A 663 14.52 -33.04 -20.48
CA GLY A 663 15.39 -32.74 -21.59
C GLY A 663 14.99 -31.51 -22.41
N GLN A 664 13.82 -30.92 -22.12
CA GLN A 664 13.47 -29.62 -22.72
C GLN A 664 14.41 -28.54 -22.20
N ARG A 665 15.00 -27.80 -23.13
CA ARG A 665 15.95 -26.72 -22.85
C ARG A 665 15.49 -25.43 -23.47
N TRP A 666 15.63 -24.35 -22.74
CA TRP A 666 15.32 -23.00 -23.21
C TRP A 666 16.40 -22.01 -22.76
N GLU A 667 16.75 -21.10 -23.64
CA GLU A 667 17.76 -20.07 -23.38
C GLU A 667 17.16 -18.68 -23.49
N LEU A 668 17.44 -17.85 -22.50
CA LEU A 668 17.01 -16.47 -22.46
C LEU A 668 18.13 -15.57 -21.94
N ASP A 669 18.68 -14.69 -22.80
CA ASP A 669 19.75 -13.73 -22.43
C ASP A 669 21.00 -14.41 -21.81
N GLY A 670 21.36 -15.59 -22.29
CA GLY A 670 22.46 -16.41 -21.77
C GLY A 670 22.13 -17.20 -20.50
N VAL A 671 20.88 -17.14 -20.03
CA VAL A 671 20.36 -17.97 -18.94
C VAL A 671 19.74 -19.23 -19.53
N LEU A 672 20.25 -20.39 -19.14
CA LEU A 672 19.75 -21.70 -19.56
C LEU A 672 18.74 -22.24 -18.56
N ILE A 673 17.62 -22.76 -19.04
CA ILE A 673 16.61 -23.43 -18.23
C ILE A 673 16.44 -24.84 -18.77
N ASP A 674 16.85 -25.83 -17.98
CA ASP A 674 16.74 -27.26 -18.28
C ASP A 674 15.60 -27.84 -17.46
N VAL A 675 14.60 -28.49 -18.10
CA VAL A 675 13.55 -29.26 -17.43
C VAL A 675 14.10 -30.64 -17.12
N LEU A 676 14.05 -31.05 -15.84
CA LEU A 676 14.54 -32.33 -15.35
C LEU A 676 13.40 -33.32 -15.08
N ALA A 677 12.24 -32.84 -14.62
CA ALA A 677 11.01 -33.60 -14.32
C ALA A 677 9.78 -32.71 -14.56
N PRO A 678 8.56 -33.33 -14.62
CA PRO A 678 8.27 -34.75 -14.75
C PRO A 678 8.20 -35.20 -16.22
N ASP A 679 8.25 -36.52 -16.48
CA ASP A 679 7.81 -37.06 -17.77
C ASP A 679 6.29 -37.36 -17.77
N SER A 680 5.75 -37.63 -18.97
CA SER A 680 4.32 -37.83 -19.13
C SER A 680 3.82 -39.12 -18.48
N SER A 681 4.65 -40.18 -18.47
CA SER A 681 4.30 -41.46 -17.87
C SER A 681 4.31 -41.39 -16.36
N TRP A 682 5.28 -40.66 -15.80
CA TRP A 682 5.34 -40.36 -14.37
C TRP A 682 4.12 -39.57 -13.92
N THR A 683 3.83 -38.42 -14.59
CA THR A 683 2.66 -37.58 -14.27
C THR A 683 1.34 -38.37 -14.31
N ALA A 684 1.18 -39.29 -15.29
CA ALA A 684 -0.02 -40.08 -15.42
C ALA A 684 -0.17 -41.16 -14.33
N ALA A 685 0.91 -41.58 -13.71
CA ALA A 685 0.92 -42.57 -12.63
C ALA A 685 0.69 -41.96 -11.24
N GLN A 686 0.81 -40.64 -11.09
CA GLN A 686 0.70 -39.98 -9.79
C GLN A 686 -0.73 -39.67 -9.40
N HIS A 687 -0.99 -39.67 -8.10
CA HIS A 687 -2.26 -39.27 -7.49
C HIS A 687 -2.12 -37.98 -6.69
N ASP A 688 -0.90 -37.58 -6.35
CA ASP A 688 -0.55 -36.34 -5.65
C ASP A 688 0.10 -35.35 -6.64
N ALA A 689 -0.38 -34.12 -6.63
CA ALA A 689 0.17 -33.07 -7.46
C ALA A 689 1.63 -32.72 -7.06
N ASN A 690 2.02 -32.87 -5.81
CA ASN A 690 3.39 -32.63 -5.35
C ASN A 690 4.40 -33.47 -6.13
N GLU A 691 4.11 -34.75 -6.31
CA GLU A 691 4.97 -35.72 -7.02
C GLU A 691 4.94 -35.54 -8.55
N THR A 692 4.30 -34.48 -9.02
CA THR A 692 4.33 -34.06 -10.43
C THR A 692 4.94 -32.68 -10.61
N SER A 693 5.78 -32.26 -9.66
CA SER A 693 6.39 -30.93 -9.67
C SER A 693 7.32 -30.75 -10.86
N VAL A 694 7.21 -29.61 -11.53
CA VAL A 694 8.19 -29.23 -12.57
C VAL A 694 9.52 -28.90 -11.91
N VAL A 695 10.45 -29.81 -12.05
CA VAL A 695 11.83 -29.60 -11.58
C VAL A 695 12.65 -28.96 -12.69
N VAL A 696 13.16 -27.76 -12.42
CA VAL A 696 13.99 -27.04 -13.39
C VAL A 696 15.35 -26.68 -12.80
N ARG A 697 16.39 -26.85 -13.63
CA ARG A 697 17.73 -26.36 -13.35
C ARG A 697 18.01 -25.13 -14.19
N VAL A 698 18.33 -24.03 -13.51
CA VAL A 698 18.69 -22.75 -14.14
C VAL A 698 20.19 -22.56 -14.11
N GLY A 699 20.81 -22.33 -15.23
CA GLY A 699 22.24 -22.14 -15.39
C GLY A 699 22.59 -20.75 -15.94
N TYR A 700 23.61 -20.10 -15.34
CA TYR A 700 24.20 -18.88 -15.86
C TYR A 700 25.70 -18.89 -15.60
N GLY A 701 26.51 -18.91 -16.67
CA GLY A 701 27.95 -19.14 -16.55
C GLY A 701 28.26 -20.45 -15.83
N ARG A 702 28.99 -20.39 -14.71
CA ARG A 702 29.32 -21.55 -13.88
C ARG A 702 28.29 -21.86 -12.79
N ARG A 703 27.32 -20.93 -12.53
CA ARG A 703 26.37 -21.05 -11.43
C ARG A 703 25.12 -21.81 -11.85
N ARG A 704 24.62 -22.65 -10.95
CA ARG A 704 23.45 -23.52 -11.12
C ARG A 704 22.50 -23.36 -9.97
N PHE A 705 21.22 -23.27 -10.29
CA PHE A 705 20.10 -23.14 -9.34
C PHE A 705 19.12 -24.28 -9.65
N LEU A 706 18.72 -25.04 -8.65
CA LEU A 706 17.75 -26.13 -8.80
C LEU A 706 16.46 -25.76 -8.05
N PHE A 707 15.34 -25.78 -8.77
CA PHE A 707 14.01 -25.53 -8.24
C PHE A 707 13.22 -26.83 -8.28
N MET A 708 12.78 -27.28 -7.09
CA MET A 708 12.13 -28.59 -6.91
C MET A 708 10.59 -28.50 -6.92
N GLY A 709 10.00 -27.30 -6.89
CA GLY A 709 8.60 -27.22 -6.53
C GLY A 709 8.36 -27.87 -5.17
N ASP A 710 7.33 -28.69 -5.07
CA ASP A 710 7.04 -29.46 -3.88
C ASP A 710 7.32 -30.97 -4.06
N ALA A 711 8.23 -31.30 -4.98
CA ALA A 711 8.71 -32.66 -5.15
C ALA A 711 9.11 -33.31 -3.82
N GLU A 712 8.60 -34.50 -3.58
CA GLU A 712 8.84 -35.30 -2.39
C GLU A 712 9.74 -36.51 -2.69
N GLY A 713 9.79 -37.44 -1.77
CA GLY A 713 10.73 -38.58 -1.81
C GLY A 713 10.62 -39.46 -3.06
N ASP A 714 9.42 -39.67 -3.58
CA ASP A 714 9.21 -40.53 -4.76
C ASP A 714 9.76 -39.85 -6.02
N GLU A 715 9.49 -38.55 -6.21
CA GLU A 715 10.03 -37.80 -7.36
C GLU A 715 11.57 -37.61 -7.22
N GLU A 716 12.09 -37.38 -6.00
CA GLU A 716 13.51 -37.34 -5.74
C GLU A 716 14.21 -38.69 -6.09
N ALA A 717 13.60 -39.82 -5.71
CA ALA A 717 14.12 -41.14 -6.04
C ALA A 717 14.06 -41.42 -7.56
N TRP A 718 12.98 -40.96 -8.21
CA TRP A 718 12.85 -41.04 -9.68
C TRP A 718 13.97 -40.24 -10.36
N LEU A 719 14.22 -39.01 -9.93
CA LEU A 719 15.33 -38.18 -10.45
C LEU A 719 16.69 -38.84 -10.27
N LEU A 720 16.97 -39.37 -9.08
CA LEU A 720 18.22 -40.09 -8.79
C LEU A 720 18.41 -41.36 -9.63
N SER A 721 17.31 -42.02 -10.01
CA SER A 721 17.37 -43.23 -10.83
C SER A 721 17.58 -42.96 -12.33
N ARG A 722 17.18 -41.75 -12.79
CA ARG A 722 17.16 -41.40 -14.22
C ARG A 722 18.27 -40.46 -14.66
N LEU A 723 18.80 -39.67 -13.73
CA LEU A 723 19.79 -38.67 -14.03
C LEU A 723 21.12 -38.92 -13.35
N PRO A 724 22.24 -38.66 -14.05
CA PRO A 724 23.55 -38.70 -13.40
C PRO A 724 23.66 -37.55 -12.38
N ALA A 725 24.47 -37.74 -11.34
CA ALA A 725 24.63 -36.78 -10.25
C ALA A 725 25.01 -35.37 -10.77
N GLU A 726 25.82 -35.31 -11.80
CA GLU A 726 26.24 -34.02 -12.44
C GLU A 726 25.04 -33.20 -13.01
N ALA A 727 24.01 -33.91 -13.44
CA ALA A 727 22.77 -33.23 -13.94
C ALA A 727 21.97 -32.63 -12.80
N LEU A 728 22.07 -33.17 -11.57
CA LEU A 728 21.39 -32.67 -10.39
C LEU A 728 22.20 -31.62 -9.62
N GLN A 729 23.54 -31.57 -9.80
CA GLN A 729 24.38 -30.62 -9.08
C GLN A 729 23.96 -29.18 -9.27
N ALA A 730 23.79 -28.44 -8.14
CA ALA A 730 23.44 -27.03 -8.12
C ALA A 730 24.14 -26.30 -6.97
N ASP A 731 24.48 -25.02 -7.17
CA ASP A 731 25.02 -24.17 -6.11
C ASP A 731 23.93 -23.72 -5.14
N VAL A 732 22.71 -23.55 -5.63
CA VAL A 732 21.55 -23.16 -4.83
C VAL A 732 20.43 -24.16 -5.06
N LEU A 733 19.84 -24.62 -3.97
CA LEU A 733 18.69 -25.53 -3.99
C LEU A 733 17.47 -24.82 -3.40
N LYS A 734 16.38 -24.68 -4.18
CA LYS A 734 15.06 -24.47 -3.58
C LYS A 734 14.64 -25.79 -2.93
N VAL A 735 14.57 -25.80 -1.61
CA VAL A 735 14.21 -26.95 -0.80
C VAL A 735 12.80 -27.43 -1.14
N GLY A 736 12.61 -28.71 -1.42
CA GLY A 736 11.32 -29.28 -1.80
C GLY A 736 10.25 -29.07 -0.73
N HIS A 737 9.01 -28.91 -1.14
CA HIS A 737 7.80 -28.86 -0.31
C HIS A 737 7.96 -28.01 0.97
N HIS A 738 8.48 -26.79 0.82
CA HIS A 738 8.71 -25.81 1.90
C HIS A 738 9.52 -26.35 3.09
N GLY A 739 10.29 -27.42 2.88
CA GLY A 739 11.01 -28.11 3.94
C GLY A 739 10.16 -29.13 4.71
N SER A 740 9.19 -29.77 4.05
CA SER A 740 8.47 -30.94 4.60
C SER A 740 9.44 -32.07 4.93
N ARG A 741 9.16 -32.84 5.97
CA ARG A 741 9.91 -34.05 6.31
C ARG A 741 9.96 -35.10 5.20
N THR A 742 8.99 -35.07 4.29
CA THR A 742 8.85 -35.97 3.15
C THR A 742 9.76 -35.62 1.98
N SER A 743 10.38 -34.42 2.01
CA SER A 743 11.23 -33.90 0.93
C SER A 743 12.69 -33.76 1.35
N SER A 744 13.53 -33.42 0.39
CA SER A 744 14.98 -33.16 0.57
C SER A 744 15.72 -34.30 1.28
N GLY A 745 15.51 -35.51 0.78
CA GLY A 745 16.11 -36.73 1.32
C GLY A 745 17.65 -36.67 1.33
N ALA A 746 18.29 -37.35 2.29
CA ALA A 746 19.75 -37.28 2.46
C ALA A 746 20.56 -37.74 1.21
N ALA A 747 20.03 -38.69 0.44
CA ALA A 747 20.63 -39.11 -0.82
C ALA A 747 20.53 -38.03 -1.90
N PHE A 748 19.35 -37.37 -1.99
CA PHE A 748 19.11 -36.31 -2.92
C PHE A 748 19.96 -35.07 -2.62
N VAL A 749 19.98 -34.61 -1.37
CA VAL A 749 20.79 -33.44 -0.96
C VAL A 749 22.29 -33.71 -1.20
N ARG A 750 22.76 -34.99 -1.03
CA ARG A 750 24.14 -35.37 -1.40
C ARG A 750 24.41 -35.26 -2.90
N ALA A 751 23.48 -35.71 -3.73
CA ALA A 751 23.62 -35.63 -5.20
C ALA A 751 23.62 -34.19 -5.71
N VAL A 752 22.72 -33.33 -5.19
CA VAL A 752 22.67 -31.92 -5.54
C VAL A 752 23.91 -31.18 -5.02
N ASN A 753 24.39 -31.52 -3.81
CA ASN A 753 25.53 -30.89 -3.14
C ASN A 753 25.48 -29.35 -3.15
N PRO A 754 24.39 -28.72 -2.60
CA PRO A 754 24.21 -27.29 -2.66
C PRO A 754 25.16 -26.54 -1.72
N LEU A 755 25.49 -25.28 -2.05
CA LEU A 755 26.21 -24.33 -1.21
C LEU A 755 25.23 -23.51 -0.35
N LEU A 756 23.96 -23.39 -0.79
CA LEU A 756 22.90 -22.61 -0.15
C LEU A 756 21.54 -23.25 -0.44
N GLY A 757 20.71 -23.34 0.59
CA GLY A 757 19.29 -23.69 0.43
C GLY A 757 18.37 -22.49 0.57
N LEU A 758 17.30 -22.46 -0.22
CA LEU A 758 16.20 -21.48 -0.12
C LEU A 758 14.93 -22.19 0.34
N VAL A 759 14.32 -21.70 1.41
CA VAL A 759 13.06 -22.22 1.94
C VAL A 759 11.99 -21.12 1.88
N SER A 760 11.05 -21.26 0.95
CA SER A 760 9.90 -20.38 0.88
C SER A 760 8.81 -20.92 1.81
N VAL A 761 8.52 -20.21 2.89
CA VAL A 761 7.64 -20.69 3.96
C VAL A 761 7.04 -19.53 4.74
N GLY A 762 5.80 -19.69 5.20
CA GLY A 762 5.09 -18.64 5.95
C GLY A 762 5.42 -18.62 7.44
N ALA A 763 5.60 -17.45 8.01
CA ALA A 763 5.79 -17.29 9.44
C ALA A 763 4.61 -17.85 10.24
N GLY A 764 4.90 -18.74 11.19
CA GLY A 764 3.86 -19.37 12.02
C GLY A 764 2.92 -20.28 11.22
N ASN A 765 3.41 -20.91 10.15
CA ASN A 765 2.61 -21.80 9.31
C ASN A 765 2.09 -23.00 10.10
N ARG A 766 0.89 -23.46 9.77
CA ARG A 766 0.19 -24.57 10.45
C ARG A 766 0.89 -25.94 10.28
N TYR A 767 1.70 -26.07 9.23
CA TYR A 767 2.39 -27.33 8.89
C TYR A 767 3.67 -27.53 9.67
N ARG A 768 4.14 -26.50 10.38
CA ARG A 768 5.42 -26.46 11.12
C ARG A 768 6.62 -26.68 10.20
N HIS A 769 6.51 -26.22 8.94
CA HIS A 769 7.64 -26.22 8.01
C HIS A 769 8.58 -25.03 8.28
N PRO A 770 9.90 -25.17 8.00
CA PRO A 770 10.59 -26.41 7.67
C PRO A 770 10.67 -27.37 8.88
N SER A 771 10.60 -28.65 8.62
CA SER A 771 10.66 -29.68 9.68
C SER A 771 12.06 -29.74 10.31
N PRO A 772 12.17 -30.14 11.60
CA PRO A 772 13.45 -30.26 12.27
C PRO A 772 14.40 -31.20 11.53
N GLU A 773 13.90 -32.32 10.99
CA GLU A 773 14.68 -33.31 10.25
C GLU A 773 15.33 -32.75 8.97
N VAL A 774 14.64 -31.84 8.29
CA VAL A 774 15.19 -31.13 7.12
C VAL A 774 16.26 -30.14 7.57
N LEU A 775 16.00 -29.37 8.63
CA LEU A 775 16.97 -28.41 9.16
C LEU A 775 18.28 -29.14 9.59
N GLU A 776 18.17 -30.27 10.29
CA GLU A 776 19.31 -31.11 10.71
C GLU A 776 20.10 -31.61 9.50
N ARG A 777 19.44 -32.17 8.47
CA ARG A 777 20.11 -32.64 7.25
C ARG A 777 20.98 -31.59 6.56
N PHE A 778 20.51 -30.33 6.51
CA PHE A 778 21.29 -29.24 5.93
C PHE A 778 22.39 -28.77 6.89
N ALA A 779 22.13 -28.75 8.20
CA ALA A 779 23.11 -28.39 9.22
C ALA A 779 24.28 -29.39 9.26
N ASP A 780 24.00 -30.70 9.22
CA ASP A 780 25.02 -31.78 9.17
C ASP A 780 25.96 -31.66 7.96
N ARG A 781 25.46 -31.02 6.89
CA ARG A 781 26.24 -30.75 5.68
C ARG A 781 26.82 -29.36 5.64
N GLN A 782 26.63 -28.58 6.69
CA GLN A 782 27.07 -27.18 6.78
C GLN A 782 26.52 -26.31 5.65
N VAL A 783 25.33 -26.64 5.13
CA VAL A 783 24.65 -25.87 4.10
C VAL A 783 23.72 -24.86 4.77
N PRO A 784 23.98 -23.55 4.64
CA PRO A 784 23.10 -22.51 5.19
C PRO A 784 21.74 -22.51 4.48
N LEU A 785 20.69 -22.18 5.23
CA LEU A 785 19.33 -22.01 4.72
C LEU A 785 18.87 -20.58 4.88
N LEU A 786 18.43 -19.91 3.80
CA LEU A 786 17.72 -18.66 3.84
C LEU A 786 16.21 -18.94 3.75
N ARG A 787 15.46 -18.44 4.74
CA ARG A 787 14.04 -18.75 4.94
C ARG A 787 13.20 -17.50 4.82
N SER A 788 12.11 -17.54 4.02
CA SER A 788 11.24 -16.36 3.84
C SER A 788 10.49 -15.96 5.11
N ASP A 789 10.22 -16.87 6.04
CA ASP A 789 9.57 -16.57 7.33
C ASP A 789 10.48 -15.78 8.30
N LEU A 790 11.81 -15.88 8.12
CA LEU A 790 12.81 -15.17 8.91
C LEU A 790 13.35 -13.94 8.16
N GLU A 791 13.69 -14.12 6.87
CA GLU A 791 14.41 -13.13 6.05
C GLU A 791 13.47 -12.30 5.15
N GLY A 792 12.18 -12.60 5.10
CA GLY A 792 11.31 -12.01 4.09
C GLY A 792 11.74 -12.39 2.66
N SER A 793 11.64 -11.45 1.72
CA SER A 793 12.11 -11.70 0.36
C SER A 793 13.64 -11.68 0.26
N VAL A 794 14.22 -12.68 -0.42
CA VAL A 794 15.66 -12.84 -0.63
C VAL A 794 16.01 -12.62 -2.10
N VAL A 795 17.12 -11.96 -2.38
CA VAL A 795 17.64 -11.76 -3.73
C VAL A 795 19.04 -12.35 -3.86
N LEU A 796 19.22 -13.27 -4.80
CA LEU A 796 20.52 -13.77 -5.19
C LEU A 796 20.94 -13.11 -6.51
N SER A 797 22.19 -12.68 -6.61
CA SER A 797 22.74 -12.07 -7.80
C SER A 797 24.02 -12.77 -8.25
N THR A 798 24.18 -12.95 -9.56
CA THR A 798 25.41 -13.56 -10.13
C THR A 798 25.70 -13.03 -11.54
N ASN A 799 27.00 -12.89 -11.83
CA ASN A 799 27.48 -12.67 -13.21
C ASN A 799 27.94 -13.99 -13.89
N GLY A 800 27.61 -15.13 -13.28
CA GLY A 800 28.02 -16.45 -13.73
C GLY A 800 29.29 -16.98 -13.05
N HIS A 801 30.05 -16.15 -12.34
CA HIS A 801 31.24 -16.54 -11.57
C HIS A 801 31.02 -16.40 -10.07
N TRP A 802 30.72 -15.18 -9.58
CA TRP A 802 30.40 -14.96 -8.17
C TRP A 802 28.92 -15.16 -7.88
N LEU A 803 28.57 -15.38 -6.64
CA LEU A 803 27.21 -15.46 -6.14
C LEU A 803 27.10 -14.65 -4.85
N GLU A 804 26.13 -13.73 -4.81
CA GLU A 804 25.79 -12.92 -3.63
C GLU A 804 24.34 -13.12 -3.24
N ALA A 805 24.06 -13.12 -1.94
CA ALA A 805 22.72 -13.11 -1.37
C ALA A 805 22.46 -11.79 -0.63
N VAL A 806 21.24 -11.27 -0.75
CA VAL A 806 20.79 -10.07 -0.04
C VAL A 806 19.45 -10.36 0.61
N ALA A 807 19.36 -10.18 1.92
CA ALA A 807 18.12 -10.23 2.67
C ALA A 807 18.16 -9.20 3.82
N HIS A 808 17.05 -8.53 4.15
CA HIS A 808 16.96 -7.46 5.16
C HIS A 808 18.00 -6.33 5.04
N GLY A 809 18.62 -6.18 3.87
CA GLY A 809 19.70 -5.20 3.64
C GLY A 809 21.09 -5.74 3.91
N ASP A 810 21.22 -6.89 4.54
CA ASP A 810 22.51 -7.58 4.70
C ASP A 810 22.91 -8.27 3.40
N ARG A 811 24.21 -8.34 3.15
CA ARG A 811 24.79 -8.89 1.94
C ARG A 811 25.85 -9.92 2.29
N TRP A 812 25.71 -11.12 1.71
CA TRP A 812 26.67 -12.23 1.88
C TRP A 812 27.18 -12.67 0.53
N ARG A 813 28.47 -12.92 0.46
CA ARG A 813 29.07 -13.56 -0.71
C ARG A 813 29.18 -15.06 -0.45
N ILE A 814 28.57 -15.86 -1.31
CA ILE A 814 28.62 -17.32 -1.22
C ILE A 814 29.99 -17.77 -1.78
N PRO A 815 30.78 -18.55 -1.01
CA PRO A 815 32.07 -19.02 -1.47
C PRO A 815 31.97 -19.89 -2.72
N ASP A 816 33.03 -19.98 -3.50
CA ASP A 816 33.09 -20.90 -4.62
C ASP A 816 33.41 -22.33 -4.14
N ARG A 817 32.91 -23.36 -4.82
CA ARG A 817 33.19 -24.76 -4.49
C ARG A 817 34.69 -25.05 -4.45
N SER A 818 35.48 -24.35 -5.23
CA SER A 818 36.95 -24.48 -5.26
C SER A 818 37.62 -23.92 -4.01
N THR A 819 36.98 -23.07 -3.23
CA THR A 819 37.51 -22.46 -1.99
C THR A 819 37.09 -23.17 -0.73
N ILE A 820 36.04 -23.98 -0.80
CA ILE A 820 35.63 -24.89 0.26
C ILE A 820 36.51 -26.14 0.09
N GLY A 821 37.60 -26.23 0.87
CA GLY A 821 38.57 -27.35 0.79
C GLY A 821 37.87 -28.71 0.71
N ARG A 822 38.37 -29.58 -0.19
CA ARG A 822 37.92 -30.97 -0.24
C ARG A 822 38.13 -31.56 1.15
N PRO A 823 37.15 -32.33 1.67
CA PRO A 823 37.35 -33.07 2.93
C PRO A 823 38.55 -34.03 2.86
#